data_6c4856b2be409dd8c77d476df87c1bf5
#
_entry.id   6c4856b2be409dd8c77d476df87c1bf5
#
_cell.length_a   1.000
_cell.length_b   1.000
_cell.length_c   1.000
_cell.angle_alpha   90.00
_cell.angle_beta   90.00
_cell.angle_gamma   90.00
#
_symmetry.space_group_name_H-M   'P 1'
#
loop_
_entity.id
_entity.type
_entity.pdbx_description
1 polymer ?
#
loop_
_entity_poly.entity_id
_entity_poly.type
_entity_poly.pdbx_seq_one_letter_code
_entity_poly.pdbx_strand_id
1 'polypeptide(L)'
;VTVECRIGDAEEGELVDDAKLVVKPDSGRKIDGLVITPETAGTYEVECKSDALPLAASEPDSFVATPAAAARTIASVNPENISAGESADVTCIVVDEFGNPIDGLESFPENTEKIDADGMTVTSTSVGAFEVTCSAPEGTGELGKTPAILQVSAGRPVELKMSIDPKKDNYKINDVAMVKWFVIDAWGNRVNDVETVLEIDPEQGLDVFQNKLTVKAEGRWVVSVHARELGLSASDVMVCDRSAPELFIEWPPRGATVEGSPDVVVRGTVTDAAGSSAALGINGKGVAIGEDGRFEMPMTSIHGLNGLKFTVSDANGFEYWTTRGFYYSDEWHHIDAESAMSDVIRSDGAMIFLGQDFLDDGDHDRSHPNDLATILEILLASNLGGLLDQIPPISVPIPNIVNFSILGVGLQGDVNIEVQLRDISFGEPYVQILTREGGISTNVTMQPVTVGMDLKFTIKARAVAFGNTYDLLDPSTSSGSSMEIGTFGLGLSIDINKTPGQDVTIEGKDFELTIQDIQLDPIEHLEIDLGTIGPLGIDLGVVDLTRIVGSIDDLLMNWVLEPILNFLTPLLTNLLEPLVTELMGTLLTTLFDQLVLNQTVELPELAAGSGTTPMDLSLAPSTIVFTPDGGTIGMELGFLTAREVEHEIPGVIGSLSEAAGDAFAFDRDPGVQAAIDIQTINTLLFMIWQSGMISGQIDLSSLVEGVGMGVGNLFVTPDLYLPPIINDSAVGEDGMMSLEIGDAYIKLQVDLLGNPQFIDLWLQMAIQVQIVMKGNEVGIRFGDVTFFQTEFGDLGDLEGLVGMFLPMIPDLIKGIEGQEFVFPIPEIDLSSIIPGLGGSAVIQLGNGLSTVRDGMVVFGADLI
;
A
#
# COMPACT_ATOMS: atom_id res chain seq x y z
N VAL A 1 -17.02 1.80 -32.30
CA VAL A 1 -17.62 1.76 -33.65
C VAL A 1 -18.84 2.65 -33.66
N THR A 2 -18.88 3.60 -34.56
CA THR A 2 -20.08 4.41 -34.79
C THR A 2 -20.91 3.76 -35.89
N VAL A 3 -22.16 3.58 -35.63
CA VAL A 3 -23.11 2.93 -36.56
C VAL A 3 -23.99 4.02 -37.17
N GLU A 4 -24.14 4.01 -38.46
CA GLU A 4 -25.11 4.85 -39.14
C GLU A 4 -26.31 4.02 -39.57
N CYS A 5 -27.45 4.32 -39.04
CA CYS A 5 -28.70 3.68 -39.45
C CYS A 5 -29.39 4.48 -40.55
N ARG A 6 -29.47 3.92 -41.73
CA ARG A 6 -30.05 4.61 -42.91
C ARG A 6 -31.26 3.83 -43.47
N ILE A 7 -32.20 4.52 -44.03
CA ILE A 7 -33.32 3.96 -44.79
C ILE A 7 -33.01 4.07 -46.27
N GLY A 8 -33.06 3.01 -47.04
CA GLY A 8 -32.78 2.97 -48.46
C GLY A 8 -31.47 2.30 -48.78
N ASP A 9 -30.83 2.66 -49.89
CA ASP A 9 -29.54 2.12 -50.32
C ASP A 9 -28.42 2.53 -49.35
N ALA A 10 -27.50 1.59 -49.06
CA ALA A 10 -26.51 1.73 -48.03
C ALA A 10 -25.60 2.99 -48.09
N GLU A 11 -25.43 3.58 -49.25
CA GLU A 11 -24.61 4.79 -49.45
C GLU A 11 -25.42 6.09 -49.58
N GLU A 12 -26.68 6.04 -50.01
CA GLU A 12 -27.53 7.22 -50.28
C GLU A 12 -28.78 7.33 -49.37
N GLY A 13 -28.97 6.40 -48.42
CA GLY A 13 -30.11 6.40 -47.52
C GLY A 13 -30.11 7.53 -46.51
N GLU A 14 -31.32 7.93 -46.08
CA GLU A 14 -31.57 8.97 -45.10
C GLU A 14 -31.26 8.41 -43.67
N LEU A 15 -30.59 9.19 -42.82
CA LEU A 15 -30.30 8.83 -41.45
C LEU A 15 -31.58 8.72 -40.62
N VAL A 16 -31.64 7.73 -39.74
CA VAL A 16 -32.77 7.47 -38.85
C VAL A 16 -32.51 8.10 -37.50
N ASP A 17 -33.20 9.15 -37.12
CA ASP A 17 -32.98 9.94 -35.92
C ASP A 17 -33.35 9.20 -34.61
N ASP A 18 -34.27 8.25 -34.65
CA ASP A 18 -34.74 7.46 -33.52
C ASP A 18 -34.16 6.02 -33.48
N ALA A 19 -33.11 5.79 -34.23
CA ALA A 19 -32.50 4.45 -34.33
C ALA A 19 -31.96 3.96 -33.00
N LYS A 20 -32.26 2.71 -32.68
CA LYS A 20 -31.72 1.95 -31.57
C LYS A 20 -30.91 0.79 -32.11
N LEU A 21 -29.76 0.54 -31.53
CA LEU A 21 -28.93 -0.59 -31.89
C LEU A 21 -29.34 -1.84 -31.11
N VAL A 22 -29.46 -2.94 -31.82
CA VAL A 22 -29.46 -4.29 -31.26
C VAL A 22 -28.13 -4.94 -31.61
N VAL A 23 -27.35 -5.26 -30.63
CA VAL A 23 -26.00 -5.75 -30.83
C VAL A 23 -25.87 -7.13 -30.15
N LYS A 24 -25.30 -8.09 -30.84
CA LYS A 24 -24.97 -9.41 -30.28
C LYS A 24 -23.47 -9.64 -30.31
N PRO A 25 -22.91 -10.25 -29.25
CA PRO A 25 -23.57 -10.72 -28.04
C PRO A 25 -24.12 -9.59 -27.15
N ASP A 26 -25.07 -9.89 -26.28
CA ASP A 26 -25.73 -8.91 -25.40
C ASP A 26 -24.85 -8.41 -24.24
N SER A 27 -23.68 -8.98 -24.05
CA SER A 27 -22.69 -8.64 -23.00
C SER A 27 -21.35 -8.25 -23.63
N GLY A 28 -20.47 -7.68 -22.84
CA GLY A 28 -19.12 -7.34 -23.27
C GLY A 28 -19.05 -6.09 -24.18
N ARG A 29 -19.99 -5.19 -24.01
CA ARG A 29 -20.01 -3.93 -24.76
C ARG A 29 -20.76 -2.83 -24.01
N LYS A 30 -20.44 -1.58 -24.34
CA LYS A 30 -21.24 -0.40 -24.01
C LYS A 30 -21.88 0.18 -25.28
N ILE A 31 -23.11 0.62 -25.17
CA ILE A 31 -23.82 1.28 -26.27
C ILE A 31 -24.25 2.65 -25.75
N ASP A 32 -23.84 3.70 -26.45
CA ASP A 32 -24.26 5.07 -26.20
C ASP A 32 -24.82 5.66 -27.51
N GLY A 33 -26.12 5.69 -27.56
CA GLY A 33 -26.85 6.06 -28.82
C GLY A 33 -26.51 5.09 -29.95
N LEU A 34 -25.84 5.61 -30.98
CA LEU A 34 -25.37 4.85 -32.14
C LEU A 34 -23.87 4.48 -32.08
N VAL A 35 -23.26 4.61 -30.93
CA VAL A 35 -21.87 4.25 -30.72
C VAL A 35 -21.79 2.96 -29.91
N ILE A 36 -21.05 1.99 -30.41
CA ILE A 36 -20.77 0.72 -29.76
C ILE A 36 -19.30 0.76 -29.32
N THR A 37 -19.06 0.54 -28.07
CA THR A 37 -17.72 0.32 -27.53
C THR A 37 -17.63 -1.12 -27.06
N PRO A 38 -17.00 -2.02 -27.84
CA PRO A 38 -16.80 -3.39 -27.40
C PRO A 38 -15.79 -3.44 -26.26
N GLU A 39 -16.09 -4.24 -25.27
CA GLU A 39 -15.21 -4.57 -24.14
C GLU A 39 -14.72 -6.02 -24.22
N THR A 40 -15.42 -6.87 -24.96
CA THR A 40 -14.99 -8.25 -25.22
C THR A 40 -14.56 -8.39 -26.68
N ALA A 41 -13.40 -8.98 -26.91
CA ALA A 41 -12.93 -9.29 -28.28
C ALA A 41 -13.82 -10.38 -28.90
N GLY A 42 -14.11 -10.22 -30.16
CA GLY A 42 -14.97 -11.16 -30.88
C GLY A 42 -15.79 -10.51 -31.99
N THR A 43 -16.62 -11.26 -32.59
CA THR A 43 -17.51 -10.76 -33.65
C THR A 43 -18.80 -10.23 -33.03
N TYR A 44 -19.14 -9.03 -33.40
CA TYR A 44 -20.38 -8.38 -33.01
C TYR A 44 -21.27 -8.25 -34.25
N GLU A 45 -22.50 -8.67 -34.09
CA GLU A 45 -23.57 -8.43 -35.09
C GLU A 45 -24.40 -7.24 -34.63
N VAL A 46 -24.66 -6.32 -35.52
CA VAL A 46 -25.37 -5.07 -35.26
C VAL A 46 -26.58 -4.96 -36.16
N GLU A 47 -27.72 -4.70 -35.56
CA GLU A 47 -28.97 -4.47 -36.23
C GLU A 47 -29.55 -3.13 -35.79
N CYS A 48 -29.99 -2.33 -36.71
CA CYS A 48 -30.73 -1.08 -36.44
C CYS A 48 -32.22 -1.33 -36.26
N LYS A 49 -32.82 -0.75 -35.21
CA LYS A 49 -34.29 -0.75 -35.00
C LYS A 49 -34.79 0.67 -34.74
N SER A 50 -35.91 1.00 -35.27
CA SER A 50 -36.60 2.26 -35.02
C SER A 50 -38.02 1.99 -34.53
N ASP A 51 -38.43 2.70 -33.50
CA ASP A 51 -39.83 2.63 -33.02
C ASP A 51 -40.80 3.35 -33.95
N ALA A 52 -40.31 4.32 -34.71
CA ALA A 52 -41.10 5.06 -35.69
C ALA A 52 -41.28 4.33 -37.03
N LEU A 53 -40.42 3.32 -37.30
CA LEU A 53 -40.40 2.57 -38.56
C LEU A 53 -40.40 1.03 -38.29
N PRO A 54 -41.51 0.49 -37.82
CA PRO A 54 -41.52 -0.89 -37.31
C PRO A 54 -41.42 -2.00 -38.40
N LEU A 55 -41.20 -1.65 -39.67
CA LEU A 55 -41.22 -2.60 -40.77
C LEU A 55 -39.87 -2.93 -41.41
N ALA A 56 -38.80 -2.31 -41.00
CA ALA A 56 -37.49 -2.60 -41.53
C ALA A 56 -36.54 -3.03 -40.42
N ALA A 57 -36.41 -4.33 -40.20
CA ALA A 57 -35.20 -4.83 -39.58
C ALA A 57 -34.07 -4.68 -40.61
N SER A 58 -32.97 -4.03 -40.26
CA SER A 58 -31.77 -4.07 -41.09
C SER A 58 -31.27 -5.50 -41.19
N GLU A 59 -30.71 -5.91 -42.31
CA GLU A 59 -29.85 -7.07 -42.26
C GLU A 59 -28.72 -6.80 -41.28
N PRO A 60 -28.42 -7.73 -40.37
CA PRO A 60 -27.39 -7.51 -39.40
C PRO A 60 -26.04 -7.37 -40.12
N ASP A 61 -25.36 -6.30 -39.80
CA ASP A 61 -23.96 -6.12 -40.20
C ASP A 61 -23.05 -6.60 -39.04
N SER A 62 -21.84 -6.87 -39.33
CA SER A 62 -20.90 -7.39 -38.32
C SER A 62 -19.56 -6.68 -38.37
N PHE A 63 -18.99 -6.54 -37.20
CA PHE A 63 -17.59 -6.16 -37.06
C PHE A 63 -16.87 -7.07 -36.07
N VAL A 64 -15.59 -7.18 -36.23
CA VAL A 64 -14.74 -7.92 -35.31
C VAL A 64 -14.03 -6.94 -34.39
N ALA A 65 -14.26 -7.11 -33.10
CA ALA A 65 -13.46 -6.45 -32.10
C ALA A 65 -12.23 -7.30 -31.77
N THR A 66 -11.09 -6.78 -32.01
CA THR A 66 -9.84 -7.39 -31.54
C THR A 66 -9.54 -6.91 -30.13
N PRO A 67 -8.78 -7.67 -29.34
CA PRO A 67 -8.33 -7.18 -28.07
C PRO A 67 -7.71 -5.79 -28.18
N ALA A 68 -7.93 -4.97 -27.17
CA ALA A 68 -7.33 -3.65 -27.08
C ALA A 68 -5.82 -3.78 -26.78
N ALA A 69 -5.17 -2.67 -26.49
CA ALA A 69 -3.77 -2.70 -26.07
C ALA A 69 -3.62 -3.56 -24.81
N ALA A 70 -2.49 -4.25 -24.72
CA ALA A 70 -2.15 -5.06 -23.56
C ALA A 70 -2.24 -4.20 -22.29
N ALA A 71 -2.99 -4.67 -21.28
CA ALA A 71 -3.19 -3.95 -20.03
C ALA A 71 -2.61 -4.71 -18.84
N ARG A 72 -2.66 -6.03 -18.87
CA ARG A 72 -2.11 -6.84 -17.79
C ARG A 72 -1.71 -8.23 -18.24
N THR A 73 -0.85 -8.83 -17.47
CA THR A 73 -0.51 -10.24 -17.55
C THR A 73 -1.26 -11.01 -16.47
N ILE A 74 -1.66 -12.22 -16.78
CA ILE A 74 -2.30 -13.16 -15.84
C ILE A 74 -1.45 -14.39 -15.78
N ALA A 75 -1.01 -14.73 -14.59
CA ALA A 75 -0.31 -15.98 -14.34
C ALA A 75 -1.29 -17.07 -13.88
N SER A 76 -1.02 -18.30 -14.27
CA SER A 76 -1.59 -19.50 -13.63
C SER A 76 -0.51 -20.55 -13.50
N VAL A 77 -0.51 -21.28 -12.43
CA VAL A 77 0.49 -22.31 -12.14
C VAL A 77 -0.14 -23.69 -12.03
N ASN A 78 0.57 -24.69 -12.50
CA ASN A 78 0.12 -26.08 -12.42
C ASN A 78 1.32 -27.04 -12.26
N PRO A 79 1.40 -27.81 -11.17
CA PRO A 79 0.46 -27.82 -10.06
C PRO A 79 0.59 -26.57 -9.18
N GLU A 80 -0.49 -26.16 -8.50
CA GLU A 80 -0.49 -25.05 -7.53
C GLU A 80 0.29 -25.40 -6.25
N ASN A 81 0.54 -26.68 -6.01
CA ASN A 81 1.25 -27.17 -4.85
C ASN A 81 2.44 -28.01 -5.32
N ILE A 82 3.63 -27.62 -4.91
CA ILE A 82 4.89 -28.35 -5.15
C ILE A 82 5.64 -28.56 -3.85
N SER A 83 6.63 -29.42 -3.90
CA SER A 83 7.66 -29.49 -2.86
C SER A 83 8.81 -28.55 -3.21
N ALA A 84 9.52 -28.03 -2.20
CA ALA A 84 10.72 -27.22 -2.42
C ALA A 84 11.70 -27.91 -3.38
N GLY A 85 12.13 -27.20 -4.40
CA GLY A 85 12.99 -27.68 -5.48
C GLY A 85 12.29 -28.43 -6.61
N GLU A 86 11.01 -28.70 -6.51
CA GLU A 86 10.20 -29.15 -7.63
C GLU A 86 9.75 -27.97 -8.49
N SER A 87 9.31 -28.26 -9.69
CA SER A 87 8.86 -27.24 -10.63
C SER A 87 7.35 -27.30 -10.88
N ALA A 88 6.78 -26.17 -11.11
CA ALA A 88 5.42 -26.03 -11.63
C ALA A 88 5.44 -25.33 -12.98
N ASP A 89 4.58 -25.77 -13.88
CA ASP A 89 4.38 -25.09 -15.16
C ASP A 89 3.58 -23.81 -14.96
N VAL A 90 3.99 -22.77 -15.61
CA VAL A 90 3.30 -21.48 -15.59
C VAL A 90 2.69 -21.21 -16.94
N THR A 91 1.50 -20.74 -16.94
CA THR A 91 0.86 -20.20 -18.13
C THR A 91 0.70 -18.70 -17.94
N CYS A 92 1.28 -17.94 -18.82
CA CYS A 92 1.21 -16.50 -18.86
C CYS A 92 0.29 -16.06 -19.99
N ILE A 93 -0.76 -15.35 -19.64
CA ILE A 93 -1.73 -14.82 -20.61
C ILE A 93 -1.69 -13.30 -20.53
N VAL A 94 -1.52 -12.65 -21.67
CA VAL A 94 -1.63 -11.20 -21.78
C VAL A 94 -3.05 -10.85 -22.15
N VAL A 95 -3.64 -9.93 -21.41
CA VAL A 95 -5.01 -9.50 -21.66
C VAL A 95 -5.08 -7.97 -21.75
N ASP A 96 -6.08 -7.47 -22.42
CA ASP A 96 -6.42 -6.05 -22.44
C ASP A 96 -7.11 -5.61 -21.13
N GLU A 97 -7.50 -4.36 -21.04
CA GLU A 97 -8.18 -3.79 -19.87
C GLU A 97 -9.54 -4.45 -19.56
N PHE A 98 -10.16 -5.07 -20.56
CA PHE A 98 -11.43 -5.76 -20.44
C PHE A 98 -11.27 -7.26 -20.12
N GLY A 99 -10.05 -7.77 -20.19
CA GLY A 99 -9.73 -9.16 -19.92
C GLY A 99 -9.71 -10.06 -21.15
N ASN A 100 -9.76 -9.50 -22.36
CA ASN A 100 -9.62 -10.28 -23.58
C ASN A 100 -8.19 -10.75 -23.77
N PRO A 101 -7.94 -12.03 -24.03
CA PRO A 101 -6.59 -12.52 -24.30
C PRO A 101 -6.07 -11.97 -25.62
N ILE A 102 -4.78 -11.65 -25.63
CA ILE A 102 -4.09 -11.15 -26.80
C ILE A 102 -3.10 -12.23 -27.25
N ASP A 103 -3.36 -12.81 -28.41
CA ASP A 103 -2.50 -13.84 -28.98
C ASP A 103 -1.21 -13.24 -29.57
N GLY A 104 -0.15 -14.03 -29.57
CA GLY A 104 1.11 -13.70 -30.18
C GLY A 104 2.03 -12.78 -29.37
N LEU A 105 1.66 -12.46 -28.13
CA LEU A 105 2.51 -11.78 -27.17
C LEU A 105 3.12 -12.82 -26.23
N GLU A 106 4.45 -12.94 -26.28
CA GLU A 106 5.16 -13.83 -25.38
C GLU A 106 5.39 -13.16 -24.04
N SER A 107 4.94 -13.81 -22.98
CA SER A 107 5.12 -13.38 -21.58
C SER A 107 5.65 -14.58 -20.80
N PHE A 108 6.60 -14.34 -19.94
CA PHE A 108 7.27 -15.38 -19.16
C PHE A 108 7.12 -15.10 -17.66
N PRO A 109 7.13 -16.12 -16.82
CA PRO A 109 7.15 -15.94 -15.39
C PRO A 109 8.39 -15.15 -14.96
N GLU A 110 8.22 -14.31 -13.95
CA GLU A 110 9.28 -13.46 -13.44
C GLU A 110 10.05 -14.14 -12.32
N ASN A 111 11.36 -13.92 -12.33
CA ASN A 111 12.20 -14.27 -11.21
C ASN A 111 11.92 -13.32 -10.04
N THR A 112 11.81 -13.88 -8.85
CA THR A 112 11.78 -13.11 -7.60
C THR A 112 12.88 -13.64 -6.67
N GLU A 113 13.02 -13.08 -5.50
CA GLU A 113 13.96 -13.61 -4.51
C GLU A 113 13.65 -15.07 -4.14
N LYS A 114 12.38 -15.48 -4.21
CA LYS A 114 11.88 -16.80 -3.79
C LYS A 114 11.42 -17.69 -4.92
N ILE A 115 11.18 -17.16 -6.07
CA ILE A 115 10.76 -17.89 -7.27
C ILE A 115 11.85 -17.79 -8.32
N ASP A 116 12.38 -18.92 -8.72
CA ASP A 116 13.28 -19.04 -9.86
C ASP A 116 12.50 -19.54 -11.09
N ALA A 117 12.46 -18.73 -12.12
CA ALA A 117 11.75 -19.00 -13.35
C ALA A 117 12.73 -19.40 -14.46
N ASP A 118 12.50 -20.55 -15.09
CA ASP A 118 13.24 -21.03 -16.27
C ASP A 118 12.24 -21.38 -17.39
N GLY A 119 12.20 -20.50 -18.38
CA GLY A 119 11.20 -20.59 -19.44
C GLY A 119 9.79 -20.43 -18.92
N MET A 120 8.96 -21.47 -19.07
CA MET A 120 7.59 -21.49 -18.58
C MET A 120 7.42 -22.36 -17.32
N THR A 121 8.49 -22.58 -16.61
CA THR A 121 8.46 -23.29 -15.32
C THR A 121 8.98 -22.41 -14.20
N VAL A 122 8.47 -22.63 -13.02
CA VAL A 122 8.95 -21.96 -11.81
C VAL A 122 9.29 -22.98 -10.75
N THR A 123 10.28 -22.65 -9.98
CA THR A 123 10.71 -23.43 -8.82
C THR A 123 10.84 -22.51 -7.61
N SER A 124 10.74 -23.07 -6.43
CA SER A 124 11.10 -22.40 -5.19
C SER A 124 11.78 -23.38 -4.25
N THR A 125 12.74 -22.90 -3.53
CA THR A 125 13.41 -23.66 -2.47
C THR A 125 12.92 -23.30 -1.07
N SER A 126 12.04 -22.30 -0.94
CA SER A 126 11.44 -21.83 0.32
C SER A 126 10.02 -22.36 0.46
N VAL A 127 9.63 -22.72 1.66
CA VAL A 127 8.25 -23.11 2.00
C VAL A 127 7.38 -21.86 2.15
N GLY A 128 6.18 -21.92 1.62
CA GLY A 128 5.23 -20.81 1.75
C GLY A 128 4.29 -20.70 0.58
N ALA A 129 3.54 -19.62 0.60
CA ALA A 129 2.68 -19.22 -0.50
C ALA A 129 3.34 -18.05 -1.24
N PHE A 130 3.69 -18.25 -2.49
CA PHE A 130 4.39 -17.27 -3.28
C PHE A 130 3.54 -16.80 -4.46
N GLU A 131 3.59 -15.52 -4.69
CA GLU A 131 2.99 -14.96 -5.89
C GLU A 131 3.90 -15.17 -7.09
N VAL A 132 3.35 -15.78 -8.13
CA VAL A 132 4.00 -15.93 -9.43
C VAL A 132 3.37 -14.92 -10.37
N THR A 133 4.17 -14.03 -10.89
CA THR A 133 3.78 -13.01 -11.84
C THR A 133 4.41 -13.25 -13.21
N CYS A 134 3.81 -12.70 -14.23
CA CYS A 134 4.31 -12.79 -15.60
C CYS A 134 4.82 -11.42 -16.07
N SER A 135 5.95 -11.43 -16.76
CA SER A 135 6.58 -10.25 -17.34
C SER A 135 5.72 -9.61 -18.43
N ALA A 136 5.82 -8.31 -18.56
CA ALA A 136 5.25 -7.64 -19.71
C ALA A 136 6.00 -8.07 -20.99
N PRO A 137 5.30 -8.41 -22.08
CA PRO A 137 5.93 -8.72 -23.36
C PRO A 137 6.76 -7.55 -23.90
N GLU A 138 7.81 -7.87 -24.64
CA GLU A 138 8.69 -6.85 -25.22
C GLU A 138 7.91 -5.86 -26.09
N GLY A 139 8.09 -4.58 -25.84
CA GLY A 139 7.43 -3.51 -26.59
C GLY A 139 6.05 -3.09 -26.08
N THR A 140 5.46 -3.75 -25.06
CA THR A 140 4.14 -3.39 -24.52
C THR A 140 4.18 -2.33 -23.41
N GLY A 141 5.38 -2.02 -22.88
CA GLY A 141 5.51 -1.16 -21.70
C GLY A 141 5.18 -1.91 -20.40
N GLU A 142 4.94 -1.17 -19.33
CA GLU A 142 4.53 -1.77 -18.06
C GLU A 142 3.04 -2.16 -18.11
N LEU A 143 2.76 -3.38 -17.73
CA LEU A 143 1.41 -3.94 -17.65
C LEU A 143 1.04 -4.21 -16.19
N GLY A 144 -0.25 -4.15 -15.87
CA GLY A 144 -0.77 -4.68 -14.63
C GLY A 144 -0.47 -6.18 -14.51
N LYS A 145 -0.34 -6.72 -13.30
CA LYS A 145 -0.08 -8.14 -13.07
C LYS A 145 -1.17 -8.76 -12.22
N THR A 146 -1.65 -9.91 -12.64
CA THR A 146 -2.52 -10.76 -11.82
C THR A 146 -1.71 -12.00 -11.47
N PRO A 147 -1.28 -12.12 -10.21
CA PRO A 147 -0.45 -13.24 -9.79
C PRO A 147 -1.25 -14.53 -9.67
N ALA A 148 -0.56 -15.65 -9.80
CA ALA A 148 -0.99 -16.95 -9.31
C ALA A 148 -0.30 -17.24 -7.99
N ILE A 149 -0.92 -18.03 -7.14
CA ILE A 149 -0.32 -18.48 -5.88
C ILE A 149 0.26 -19.86 -6.07
N LEU A 150 1.56 -19.99 -5.84
CA LEU A 150 2.26 -21.26 -5.76
C LEU A 150 2.46 -21.62 -4.29
N GLN A 151 1.86 -22.72 -3.87
CA GLN A 151 2.08 -23.26 -2.52
C GLN A 151 3.28 -24.20 -2.56
N VAL A 152 4.27 -23.91 -1.75
CA VAL A 152 5.49 -24.72 -1.66
C VAL A 152 5.55 -25.38 -0.29
N SER A 153 5.52 -26.69 -0.29
CA SER A 153 5.79 -27.50 0.90
C SER A 153 7.25 -27.86 1.00
N ALA A 154 7.69 -28.30 2.15
CA ALA A 154 9.04 -28.80 2.30
C ALA A 154 9.32 -29.96 1.33
N GLY A 155 10.53 -29.97 0.84
CA GLY A 155 11.05 -31.01 -0.03
C GLY A 155 11.34 -32.32 0.69
N ARG A 156 12.05 -33.22 0.00
CA ARG A 156 12.44 -34.51 0.59
C ARG A 156 13.37 -34.27 1.80
N PRO A 157 13.09 -34.92 2.94
CA PRO A 157 13.97 -34.86 4.11
C PRO A 157 15.40 -35.24 3.80
N VAL A 158 16.36 -34.45 4.24
CA VAL A 158 17.80 -34.72 4.01
C VAL A 158 18.64 -34.64 5.28
N GLU A 159 18.18 -33.90 6.29
CA GLU A 159 18.94 -33.73 7.53
C GLU A 159 17.99 -33.76 8.72
N LEU A 160 18.43 -34.39 9.79
CA LEU A 160 17.80 -34.36 11.09
C LEU A 160 18.67 -33.50 12.03
N LYS A 161 18.09 -32.44 12.57
CA LYS A 161 18.71 -31.58 13.57
C LYS A 161 18.16 -31.94 14.94
N MET A 162 19.07 -31.99 15.91
CA MET A 162 18.75 -32.32 17.29
C MET A 162 19.46 -31.35 18.22
N SER A 163 18.84 -31.05 19.34
CA SER A 163 19.48 -30.35 20.46
C SER A 163 18.92 -30.85 21.77
N ILE A 164 19.74 -30.81 22.78
CA ILE A 164 19.36 -31.05 24.17
C ILE A 164 19.21 -29.68 24.83
N ASP A 165 18.08 -29.41 25.45
CA ASP A 165 17.78 -28.11 26.05
C ASP A 165 17.20 -28.24 27.47
N PRO A 166 17.77 -27.61 28.50
CA PRO A 166 19.07 -26.92 28.42
C PRO A 166 20.20 -27.91 28.18
N LYS A 167 21.13 -27.59 27.29
CA LYS A 167 22.37 -28.34 27.24
C LYS A 167 23.26 -27.83 28.34
N LYS A 168 23.49 -28.69 29.33
CA LYS A 168 24.42 -28.45 30.39
C LYS A 168 25.64 -29.31 30.15
N ASP A 169 26.78 -28.81 30.58
CA ASP A 169 28.04 -29.52 30.47
C ASP A 169 28.22 -30.50 31.62
N ASN A 170 27.59 -30.18 32.72
CA ASN A 170 27.46 -31.10 33.82
C ASN A 170 26.06 -31.03 34.41
N TYR A 171 25.28 -32.06 34.16
CA TYR A 171 23.96 -32.19 34.75
C TYR A 171 24.10 -32.66 36.19
N LYS A 172 23.27 -32.15 37.07
CA LYS A 172 23.15 -32.70 38.43
C LYS A 172 22.10 -33.82 38.46
N ILE A 173 22.16 -34.67 39.48
CA ILE A 173 21.10 -35.67 39.72
C ILE A 173 19.77 -34.94 39.89
N ASN A 174 18.77 -35.40 39.16
CA ASN A 174 17.45 -34.85 38.95
C ASN A 174 17.37 -33.65 38.00
N ASP A 175 18.46 -33.22 37.40
CA ASP A 175 18.38 -32.28 36.26
C ASP A 175 17.55 -32.89 35.15
N VAL A 176 16.87 -31.97 34.47
CA VAL A 176 15.99 -32.31 33.37
C VAL A 176 16.47 -31.61 32.12
N ALA A 177 16.46 -32.34 31.02
CA ALA A 177 16.73 -31.81 29.70
C ALA A 177 15.65 -32.30 28.72
N MET A 178 15.38 -31.50 27.72
CA MET A 178 14.51 -31.86 26.63
C MET A 178 15.31 -32.09 25.37
N VAL A 179 15.06 -33.18 24.70
CA VAL A 179 15.60 -33.42 23.38
C VAL A 179 14.64 -32.78 22.36
N LYS A 180 15.14 -31.80 21.67
CA LYS A 180 14.41 -31.13 20.57
C LYS A 180 15.00 -31.58 19.25
N TRP A 181 14.18 -31.86 18.27
CA TRP A 181 14.66 -32.21 16.95
C TRP A 181 13.66 -31.80 15.88
N PHE A 182 14.17 -31.63 14.72
CA PHE A 182 13.39 -31.40 13.53
C PHE A 182 14.16 -31.91 12.30
N VAL A 183 13.41 -32.24 11.29
CA VAL A 183 13.96 -32.69 10.01
C VAL A 183 13.80 -31.58 8.98
N ILE A 184 14.86 -31.41 8.20
CA ILE A 184 14.84 -30.39 7.13
C ILE A 184 15.12 -31.03 5.79
N ASP A 185 14.65 -30.35 4.76
CA ASP A 185 14.97 -30.65 3.37
C ASP A 185 16.34 -30.09 2.95
N ALA A 186 16.67 -30.22 1.68
CA ALA A 186 17.95 -29.78 1.11
C ALA A 186 18.17 -28.26 1.16
N TRP A 187 17.12 -27.51 1.40
CA TRP A 187 17.11 -26.04 1.44
C TRP A 187 16.90 -25.47 2.84
N GLY A 188 16.79 -26.34 3.84
CA GLY A 188 16.63 -25.94 5.22
C GLY A 188 15.18 -25.77 5.68
N ASN A 189 14.19 -26.07 4.85
CA ASN A 189 12.79 -26.02 5.24
C ASN A 189 12.48 -27.20 6.15
N ARG A 190 11.67 -26.94 7.18
CA ARG A 190 11.20 -28.00 8.07
C ARG A 190 10.24 -28.96 7.38
N VAL A 191 10.51 -30.24 7.54
CA VAL A 191 9.64 -31.33 7.08
C VAL A 191 8.88 -31.87 8.27
N ASN A 192 7.57 -31.76 8.23
CA ASN A 192 6.67 -32.25 9.27
C ASN A 192 6.34 -33.77 9.03
N ASP A 193 5.77 -34.39 10.03
CA ASP A 193 5.25 -35.79 9.97
C ASP A 193 6.31 -36.85 9.65
N VAL A 194 7.56 -36.64 10.07
CA VAL A 194 8.63 -37.63 10.00
C VAL A 194 8.64 -38.47 11.27
N GLU A 195 8.49 -39.80 11.12
CA GLU A 195 8.62 -40.71 12.25
C GLU A 195 10.05 -40.78 12.74
N THR A 196 10.25 -40.48 14.03
CA THR A 196 11.57 -40.45 14.66
C THR A 196 11.57 -41.24 15.96
N VAL A 197 12.71 -41.80 16.30
CA VAL A 197 12.93 -42.58 17.53
C VAL A 197 14.10 -42.00 18.31
N LEU A 198 13.87 -41.68 19.59
CA LEU A 198 14.91 -41.27 20.53
C LEU A 198 15.58 -42.52 21.12
N GLU A 199 16.90 -42.60 21.08
CA GLU A 199 17.71 -43.68 21.64
C GLU A 199 18.80 -43.08 22.56
N ILE A 200 19.07 -43.74 23.66
CA ILE A 200 20.04 -43.32 24.65
C ILE A 200 20.96 -44.49 24.97
N ASP A 201 22.24 -44.22 24.89
CA ASP A 201 23.25 -45.24 25.22
C ASP A 201 24.28 -44.69 26.28
N PRO A 202 24.39 -45.34 27.41
CA PRO A 202 23.64 -46.48 27.92
C PRO A 202 22.21 -46.11 28.38
N GLU A 203 21.25 -47.00 28.32
CA GLU A 203 19.87 -46.80 28.78
C GLU A 203 19.73 -46.53 30.27
N GLN A 204 20.73 -46.89 31.07
CA GLN A 204 20.70 -46.79 32.52
C GLN A 204 21.17 -45.40 32.97
N GLY A 205 20.53 -44.86 34.02
CA GLY A 205 20.96 -43.62 34.66
C GLY A 205 20.21 -42.38 34.20
N LEU A 206 19.41 -42.49 33.14
CA LEU A 206 18.45 -41.49 32.74
C LEU A 206 17.03 -42.04 32.84
N ASP A 207 16.11 -41.25 33.34
CA ASP A 207 14.68 -41.51 33.26
C ASP A 207 14.13 -40.78 32.03
N VAL A 208 13.52 -41.51 31.11
CA VAL A 208 13.09 -41.03 29.79
C VAL A 208 11.57 -41.04 29.72
N PHE A 209 10.99 -39.90 29.56
CA PHE A 209 9.56 -39.78 29.30
C PHE A 209 9.34 -38.93 28.04
N GLN A 210 8.93 -39.57 26.94
CA GLN A 210 8.87 -38.97 25.61
C GLN A 210 10.22 -38.39 25.17
N ASN A 211 10.36 -37.08 25.08
CA ASN A 211 11.59 -36.39 24.75
C ASN A 211 12.26 -35.72 25.96
N LYS A 212 11.73 -35.95 27.14
CA LYS A 212 12.25 -35.43 28.41
C LYS A 212 13.18 -36.44 29.04
N LEU A 213 14.39 -35.99 29.39
CA LEU A 213 15.42 -36.75 30.06
C LEU A 213 15.63 -36.22 31.48
N THR A 214 15.54 -37.09 32.47
CA THR A 214 15.85 -36.74 33.87
C THR A 214 17.07 -37.53 34.34
N VAL A 215 18.10 -36.87 34.78
CA VAL A 215 19.31 -37.50 35.27
C VAL A 215 19.05 -38.18 36.63
N LYS A 216 19.29 -39.48 36.72
CA LYS A 216 19.10 -40.26 37.95
C LYS A 216 20.36 -40.80 38.53
N ALA A 217 21.44 -40.85 37.77
CA ALA A 217 22.75 -41.35 38.22
C ALA A 217 23.87 -40.52 37.57
N GLU A 218 25.06 -40.67 38.10
CA GLU A 218 26.27 -40.16 37.45
C GLU A 218 26.55 -41.00 36.19
N GLY A 219 26.98 -40.36 35.12
CA GLY A 219 27.27 -41.03 33.84
C GLY A 219 27.44 -40.11 32.66
N ARG A 220 27.78 -40.75 31.56
CA ARG A 220 27.83 -40.14 30.24
C ARG A 220 26.87 -40.88 29.31
N TRP A 221 25.99 -40.17 28.70
CA TRP A 221 24.98 -40.74 27.79
C TRP A 221 25.12 -40.14 26.41
N VAL A 222 25.08 -40.99 25.39
CA VAL A 222 24.90 -40.57 24.01
C VAL A 222 23.40 -40.58 23.75
N VAL A 223 22.84 -39.41 23.52
CA VAL A 223 21.45 -39.20 23.19
C VAL A 223 21.35 -39.08 21.68
N SER A 224 20.61 -39.94 21.02
CA SER A 224 20.50 -40.00 19.57
C SER A 224 19.05 -39.97 19.13
N VAL A 225 18.76 -39.29 18.06
CA VAL A 225 17.47 -39.33 17.39
C VAL A 225 17.65 -39.90 15.99
N HIS A 226 16.82 -40.85 15.63
CA HIS A 226 16.89 -41.58 14.38
C HIS A 226 15.57 -41.46 13.62
N ALA A 227 15.62 -41.03 12.38
CA ALA A 227 14.56 -41.19 11.41
C ALA A 227 14.91 -42.41 10.52
N ARG A 228 14.61 -43.64 11.04
CA ARG A 228 15.12 -44.92 10.50
C ARG A 228 14.75 -45.15 9.04
N GLU A 229 13.51 -44.82 8.65
CA GLU A 229 13.04 -44.97 7.27
C GLU A 229 13.82 -44.10 6.29
N LEU A 230 14.36 -42.98 6.76
CA LEU A 230 15.09 -42.03 5.93
C LEU A 230 16.61 -42.20 6.03
N GLY A 231 17.09 -43.04 6.98
CA GLY A 231 18.50 -43.21 7.25
C GLY A 231 19.15 -41.96 7.86
N LEU A 232 18.39 -41.05 8.46
CA LEU A 232 18.90 -39.83 9.10
C LEU A 232 19.04 -40.04 10.59
N SER A 233 20.11 -39.49 11.16
CA SER A 233 20.33 -39.54 12.62
C SER A 233 21.10 -38.30 13.08
N ALA A 234 20.86 -37.92 14.32
CA ALA A 234 21.63 -36.92 15.04
C ALA A 234 21.84 -37.37 16.47
N SER A 235 22.97 -37.06 17.05
CA SER A 235 23.32 -37.43 18.41
C SER A 235 24.05 -36.33 19.14
N ASP A 236 23.91 -36.34 20.46
CA ASP A 236 24.59 -35.43 21.37
C ASP A 236 24.86 -36.16 22.70
N VAL A 237 25.69 -35.57 23.57
CA VAL A 237 26.13 -36.21 24.80
C VAL A 237 25.61 -35.45 26.02
N MET A 238 25.10 -36.21 27.01
CA MET A 238 24.82 -35.72 28.36
C MET A 238 25.83 -36.30 29.33
N VAL A 239 26.33 -35.48 30.25
CA VAL A 239 27.28 -35.90 31.29
C VAL A 239 26.80 -35.37 32.65
N CYS A 240 26.78 -36.20 33.66
CA CYS A 240 26.52 -35.83 35.05
C CYS A 240 27.77 -36.00 35.88
N ASP A 241 28.37 -34.94 36.41
CA ASP A 241 29.50 -34.95 37.29
C ASP A 241 29.57 -33.72 38.22
N ARG A 242 30.48 -33.72 39.20
CA ARG A 242 30.48 -32.79 40.35
C ARG A 242 31.47 -31.63 40.27
N SER A 243 32.24 -31.48 39.24
CA SER A 243 33.27 -30.43 39.16
C SER A 243 33.51 -29.89 37.78
N ALA A 244 32.49 -29.23 37.21
CA ALA A 244 32.69 -28.44 35.98
C ALA A 244 33.56 -27.18 36.21
N PRO A 245 34.40 -26.77 35.23
CA PRO A 245 35.12 -25.51 35.33
C PRO A 245 34.20 -24.31 35.47
N GLU A 246 34.57 -23.35 36.29
CA GLU A 246 33.85 -22.07 36.40
C GLU A 246 34.22 -21.15 35.23
N LEU A 247 33.22 -20.59 34.58
CA LEU A 247 33.36 -19.65 33.48
C LEU A 247 32.83 -18.29 33.88
N PHE A 248 33.68 -17.27 33.81
CA PHE A 248 33.30 -15.89 33.99
C PHE A 248 33.46 -15.15 32.68
N ILE A 249 32.38 -14.55 32.18
CA ILE A 249 32.34 -13.77 30.93
C ILE A 249 32.47 -12.29 31.29
N GLU A 250 33.56 -11.68 30.86
CA GLU A 250 33.83 -10.26 31.08
C GLU A 250 33.12 -9.41 30.00
N TRP A 251 33.12 -9.89 28.74
CA TRP A 251 32.45 -9.29 27.63
C TRP A 251 31.92 -10.38 26.67
N PRO A 252 30.67 -10.29 26.17
CA PRO A 252 29.67 -9.26 26.46
C PRO A 252 29.05 -9.45 27.86
N PRO A 253 28.82 -8.34 28.59
CA PRO A 253 27.92 -8.41 29.74
C PRO A 253 26.47 -8.63 29.23
N ARG A 254 25.56 -8.97 30.12
CA ARG A 254 24.14 -9.07 29.77
C ARG A 254 23.60 -7.69 29.41
N GLY A 255 22.75 -7.61 28.38
CA GLY A 255 22.20 -6.36 27.89
C GLY A 255 23.20 -5.49 27.12
N ALA A 256 24.26 -6.06 26.57
CA ALA A 256 25.25 -5.30 25.81
C ALA A 256 24.74 -4.91 24.44
N THR A 257 25.09 -3.69 24.03
CA THR A 257 24.91 -3.19 22.67
C THR A 257 26.25 -2.71 22.10
N VAL A 258 26.41 -2.83 20.78
CA VAL A 258 27.62 -2.48 20.06
C VAL A 258 27.24 -1.59 18.88
N GLU A 259 27.97 -0.48 18.72
CA GLU A 259 27.79 0.47 17.63
C GLU A 259 29.06 0.56 16.78
N GLY A 260 28.87 0.75 15.50
CA GLY A 260 29.91 1.09 14.52
C GLY A 260 30.67 -0.12 14.01
N SER A 261 31.79 -0.53 14.62
CA SER A 261 32.55 -1.66 14.10
C SER A 261 31.91 -3.02 14.47
N PRO A 262 31.69 -3.90 13.48
CA PRO A 262 31.20 -5.25 13.76
C PRO A 262 32.23 -6.14 14.42
N ASP A 263 33.53 -5.76 14.41
CA ASP A 263 34.59 -6.57 14.97
C ASP A 263 34.69 -6.34 16.48
N VAL A 264 34.35 -7.38 17.22
CA VAL A 264 34.34 -7.39 18.70
C VAL A 264 35.26 -8.48 19.24
N VAL A 265 35.62 -8.35 20.50
CA VAL A 265 36.43 -9.38 21.19
C VAL A 265 35.67 -9.91 22.38
N VAL A 266 35.24 -11.17 22.29
CA VAL A 266 34.62 -11.91 23.39
C VAL A 266 35.75 -12.33 24.36
N ARG A 267 35.61 -12.02 25.65
CA ARG A 267 36.67 -12.26 26.65
C ARG A 267 36.11 -12.63 28.01
N GLY A 268 36.93 -13.32 28.77
CA GLY A 268 36.59 -13.77 30.10
C GLY A 268 37.65 -14.64 30.72
N THR A 269 37.30 -15.37 31.77
CA THR A 269 38.21 -16.29 32.47
C THR A 269 37.53 -17.65 32.70
N VAL A 270 38.30 -18.68 32.56
CA VAL A 270 37.94 -20.05 32.93
C VAL A 270 38.82 -20.46 34.09
N THR A 271 38.21 -20.89 35.19
CA THR A 271 38.92 -21.41 36.37
C THR A 271 38.47 -22.82 36.69
N ASP A 272 39.39 -23.71 36.85
CA ASP A 272 39.12 -25.08 37.28
C ASP A 272 39.66 -25.30 38.70
N ALA A 273 38.79 -25.70 39.62
CA ALA A 273 39.14 -25.94 41.01
C ALA A 273 40.07 -27.15 41.20
N ALA A 274 40.10 -28.04 40.23
CA ALA A 274 40.97 -29.24 40.24
C ALA A 274 42.34 -29.02 39.54
N GLY A 275 42.52 -27.83 38.86
CA GLY A 275 43.78 -27.53 38.16
C GLY A 275 43.94 -28.35 36.88
N SER A 276 42.87 -28.97 36.35
CA SER A 276 42.88 -29.71 35.10
C SER A 276 42.82 -28.75 33.89
N SER A 277 43.31 -29.17 32.73
CA SER A 277 43.25 -28.39 31.52
C SER A 277 41.81 -28.28 31.07
N ALA A 278 41.23 -27.06 31.10
CA ALA A 278 39.90 -26.81 30.58
C ALA A 278 39.96 -26.51 29.06
N ALA A 279 38.96 -26.95 28.35
CA ALA A 279 38.72 -26.61 26.95
C ALA A 279 37.48 -25.67 26.87
N LEU A 280 37.59 -24.57 26.11
CA LEU A 280 36.52 -23.62 25.90
C LEU A 280 36.07 -23.65 24.43
N GLY A 281 34.78 -23.74 24.25
CA GLY A 281 34.12 -23.55 22.95
C GLY A 281 33.15 -22.37 23.00
N ILE A 282 33.14 -21.52 21.97
CA ILE A 282 32.15 -20.45 21.78
C ILE A 282 31.47 -20.69 20.42
N ASN A 283 30.17 -20.89 20.44
CA ASN A 283 29.38 -21.29 19.26
C ASN A 283 30.02 -22.48 18.50
N GLY A 284 30.51 -23.46 19.25
CA GLY A 284 31.13 -24.64 18.70
C GLY A 284 32.58 -24.47 18.19
N LYS A 285 33.13 -23.27 18.24
CA LYS A 285 34.56 -23.02 17.90
C LYS A 285 35.42 -23.09 19.15
N GLY A 286 36.46 -23.90 19.09
CA GLY A 286 37.46 -23.97 20.19
C GLY A 286 38.20 -22.64 20.36
N VAL A 287 38.31 -22.19 21.60
CA VAL A 287 38.99 -20.95 21.99
C VAL A 287 40.18 -21.29 22.91
N ALA A 288 41.33 -20.68 22.62
CA ALA A 288 42.52 -20.90 23.46
C ALA A 288 42.35 -20.18 24.81
N ILE A 289 42.69 -20.91 25.89
CA ILE A 289 42.73 -20.39 27.25
C ILE A 289 44.21 -20.16 27.61
N GLY A 290 44.52 -18.97 28.08
CA GLY A 290 45.85 -18.61 28.54
C GLY A 290 46.25 -19.34 29.85
N GLU A 291 47.55 -19.31 30.20
CA GLU A 291 48.02 -19.92 31.44
C GLU A 291 47.42 -19.25 32.70
N ASP A 292 46.95 -18.03 32.57
CA ASP A 292 46.27 -17.28 33.63
C ASP A 292 44.74 -17.53 33.67
N GLY A 293 44.24 -18.45 32.83
CA GLY A 293 42.82 -18.77 32.71
C GLY A 293 42.03 -17.80 31.80
N ARG A 294 42.65 -16.74 31.24
CA ARG A 294 41.97 -15.77 30.38
C ARG A 294 41.81 -16.29 28.96
N PHE A 295 40.72 -15.87 28.33
CA PHE A 295 40.51 -16.12 26.93
C PHE A 295 40.06 -14.85 26.21
N GLU A 296 40.41 -14.77 24.95
CA GLU A 296 39.95 -13.74 24.01
C GLU A 296 39.61 -14.39 22.67
N MET A 297 38.45 -14.07 22.12
CA MET A 297 38.02 -14.54 20.82
C MET A 297 37.51 -13.35 19.99
N PRO A 298 38.26 -12.93 18.95
CA PRO A 298 37.73 -11.97 18.01
C PRO A 298 36.62 -12.59 17.17
N MET A 299 35.55 -11.85 16.95
CA MET A 299 34.46 -12.22 16.07
C MET A 299 33.90 -11.01 15.34
N THR A 300 33.29 -11.24 14.21
CA THR A 300 32.52 -10.23 13.50
C THR A 300 31.04 -10.41 13.81
N SER A 301 30.39 -9.38 14.35
CA SER A 301 28.99 -9.39 14.71
C SER A 301 28.12 -9.27 13.46
N ILE A 302 26.91 -9.80 13.56
CA ILE A 302 25.85 -9.58 12.56
C ILE A 302 24.90 -8.52 13.09
N HIS A 303 24.25 -7.79 12.20
CA HIS A 303 23.21 -6.82 12.57
C HIS A 303 22.10 -7.51 13.38
N GLY A 304 21.63 -6.87 14.46
CA GLY A 304 20.64 -7.42 15.38
C GLY A 304 21.27 -8.32 16.44
N LEU A 305 20.58 -9.43 16.76
CA LEU A 305 20.94 -10.33 17.86
C LEU A 305 22.12 -11.24 17.54
N ASN A 306 23.15 -11.14 18.38
CA ASN A 306 24.30 -12.01 18.39
C ASN A 306 24.26 -12.94 19.62
N GLY A 307 23.77 -14.14 19.40
CA GLY A 307 23.70 -15.17 20.45
C GLY A 307 25.01 -15.93 20.59
N LEU A 308 25.55 -15.98 21.79
CA LEU A 308 26.77 -16.71 22.15
C LEU A 308 26.46 -17.83 23.12
N LYS A 309 26.84 -19.02 22.72
CA LYS A 309 26.82 -20.20 23.58
C LYS A 309 28.26 -20.57 23.96
N PHE A 310 28.56 -20.45 25.23
CA PHE A 310 29.84 -20.81 25.81
C PHE A 310 29.76 -22.23 26.35
N THR A 311 30.69 -23.07 25.99
CA THR A 311 30.84 -24.41 26.51
C THR A 311 32.24 -24.58 27.07
N VAL A 312 32.36 -24.97 28.31
CA VAL A 312 33.65 -25.25 28.93
C VAL A 312 33.68 -26.69 29.41
N SER A 313 34.73 -27.41 29.11
CA SER A 313 34.89 -28.82 29.55
C SER A 313 36.26 -29.03 30.15
N ASP A 314 36.35 -29.96 31.10
CA ASP A 314 37.63 -30.40 31.67
C ASP A 314 38.21 -31.62 30.94
N ALA A 315 39.33 -32.10 31.38
CA ALA A 315 40.02 -33.28 30.82
C ALA A 315 39.23 -34.59 31.04
N ASN A 316 38.26 -34.62 31.95
CA ASN A 316 37.42 -35.77 32.24
C ASN A 316 36.13 -35.76 31.44
N GLY A 317 35.91 -34.70 30.68
CA GLY A 317 34.72 -34.53 29.81
C GLY A 317 33.55 -33.84 30.51
N PHE A 318 33.79 -33.15 31.60
CA PHE A 318 32.80 -32.37 32.31
C PHE A 318 32.58 -31.07 31.60
N GLU A 319 31.37 -30.74 31.29
CA GLU A 319 31.01 -29.58 30.53
C GLU A 319 30.06 -28.68 31.33
N TYR A 320 30.31 -27.38 31.31
CA TYR A 320 29.39 -26.36 31.75
C TYR A 320 29.10 -25.45 30.58
N TRP A 321 27.90 -24.90 30.48
CA TRP A 321 27.59 -23.96 29.45
C TRP A 321 26.74 -22.82 29.99
N THR A 322 26.83 -21.67 29.30
CA THR A 322 26.03 -20.49 29.54
C THR A 322 25.82 -19.78 28.22
N THR A 323 24.84 -18.88 28.19
CA THR A 323 24.52 -18.08 27.00
C THR A 323 24.60 -16.59 27.30
N ARG A 324 24.99 -15.84 26.31
CA ARG A 324 24.92 -14.38 26.31
C ARG A 324 24.35 -13.90 24.98
N GLY A 325 23.59 -12.82 25.02
CA GLY A 325 23.18 -12.10 23.84
C GLY A 325 23.69 -10.67 23.86
N PHE A 326 23.96 -10.12 22.71
CA PHE A 326 24.17 -8.68 22.53
C PHE A 326 23.63 -8.25 21.19
N TYR A 327 23.29 -6.98 21.09
CA TYR A 327 22.90 -6.41 19.81
C TYR A 327 24.04 -5.63 19.17
N TYR A 328 24.14 -5.75 17.85
CA TYR A 328 25.04 -4.96 17.04
C TYR A 328 24.27 -4.20 15.96
N SER A 329 24.65 -2.94 15.77
CA SER A 329 24.35 -2.17 14.58
C SER A 329 25.53 -1.24 14.27
N ASP A 330 25.66 -0.87 13.01
CA ASP A 330 26.63 0.15 12.58
C ASP A 330 26.20 1.55 13.02
N GLU A 331 24.90 1.77 13.24
CA GLU A 331 24.34 3.01 13.77
C GLU A 331 23.19 2.74 14.73
N TRP A 332 23.08 3.57 15.78
CA TRP A 332 21.99 3.51 16.74
C TRP A 332 21.28 4.85 16.80
N HIS A 333 19.97 4.81 16.95
CA HIS A 333 19.21 5.99 17.30
C HIS A 333 19.30 6.18 18.83
N HIS A 334 20.17 7.09 19.25
CA HIS A 334 20.44 7.35 20.66
C HIS A 334 19.23 8.00 21.31
N ILE A 335 18.62 7.29 22.25
CA ILE A 335 17.45 7.72 22.99
C ILE A 335 17.70 7.50 24.47
N ASP A 336 17.40 8.48 25.29
CA ASP A 336 17.54 8.41 26.74
C ASP A 336 16.27 8.97 27.46
N ALA A 337 16.30 9.00 28.77
CA ALA A 337 15.18 9.47 29.58
C ALA A 337 14.84 10.98 29.42
N GLU A 338 15.78 11.78 28.88
CA GLU A 338 15.61 13.21 28.68
C GLU A 338 15.20 13.56 27.24
N SER A 339 15.15 12.57 26.35
CA SER A 339 14.82 12.74 24.94
C SER A 339 13.40 13.30 24.78
N ALA A 340 13.27 14.32 23.95
CA ALA A 340 12.00 14.93 23.59
C ALA A 340 11.43 14.31 22.30
N MET A 341 10.18 14.63 21.95
CA MET A 341 9.57 14.17 20.69
C MET A 341 10.45 14.48 19.46
N SER A 342 11.09 15.65 19.44
CA SER A 342 12.00 16.04 18.34
C SER A 342 13.22 15.11 18.17
N ASP A 343 13.60 14.41 19.22
CA ASP A 343 14.78 13.55 19.23
C ASP A 343 14.43 12.12 18.78
N VAL A 344 13.15 11.78 18.82
CA VAL A 344 12.65 10.45 18.45
C VAL A 344 11.90 10.42 17.11
N ILE A 345 11.62 11.59 16.53
CA ILE A 345 11.03 11.70 15.19
C ILE A 345 12.06 11.22 14.15
N ARG A 346 11.61 10.30 13.29
CA ARG A 346 12.35 9.85 12.12
C ARG A 346 11.78 10.47 10.85
N SER A 347 12.64 11.11 10.07
CA SER A 347 12.29 11.55 8.72
C SER A 347 12.02 10.31 7.86
N ASP A 348 10.95 10.37 7.09
CA ASP A 348 10.49 9.25 6.27
C ASP A 348 10.26 7.95 7.08
N GLY A 349 9.92 8.10 8.37
CA GLY A 349 9.56 7.00 9.27
C GLY A 349 8.31 6.24 8.82
N ALA A 350 7.49 6.86 7.98
CA ALA A 350 6.46 6.23 7.19
C ALA A 350 6.40 6.90 5.81
N MET A 351 5.84 6.22 4.84
CA MET A 351 5.66 6.75 3.49
C MET A 351 4.31 6.31 2.93
N ILE A 352 3.70 7.16 2.12
CA ILE A 352 2.45 6.86 1.42
C ILE A 352 2.68 7.09 -0.07
N PHE A 353 2.27 6.15 -0.88
CA PHE A 353 2.25 6.28 -2.33
C PHE A 353 0.81 6.37 -2.81
N LEU A 354 0.55 7.39 -3.58
CA LEU A 354 -0.73 7.65 -4.23
C LEU A 354 -0.58 7.29 -5.71
N GLY A 355 -1.05 6.14 -6.10
CA GLY A 355 -1.03 5.68 -7.48
C GLY A 355 -2.11 6.34 -8.33
N GLN A 356 -2.14 6.01 -9.62
CA GLN A 356 -3.08 6.60 -10.58
C GLN A 356 -4.54 6.30 -10.24
N ASP A 357 -4.86 5.10 -9.74
CA ASP A 357 -6.23 4.71 -9.42
C ASP A 357 -6.83 5.50 -8.24
N PHE A 358 -5.98 5.98 -7.31
CA PHE A 358 -6.43 6.89 -6.26
C PHE A 358 -6.78 8.29 -6.80
N LEU A 359 -6.08 8.72 -7.83
CA LEU A 359 -6.31 10.03 -8.46
C LEU A 359 -7.44 9.96 -9.48
N ASP A 360 -7.48 8.89 -10.26
CA ASP A 360 -8.42 8.66 -11.35
C ASP A 360 -8.30 7.18 -11.78
N ASP A 361 -9.24 6.35 -11.36
CA ASP A 361 -9.31 4.93 -11.72
C ASP A 361 -10.01 4.70 -13.07
N GLY A 362 -10.59 5.75 -13.64
CA GLY A 362 -11.22 5.76 -14.95
C GLY A 362 -12.64 5.19 -14.98
N ASP A 363 -13.23 4.85 -13.83
CA ASP A 363 -14.59 4.31 -13.78
C ASP A 363 -15.67 5.41 -13.65
N HIS A 364 -15.34 6.53 -12.98
CA HIS A 364 -16.21 7.69 -12.77
C HIS A 364 -17.57 7.36 -12.16
N ASP A 365 -17.63 6.36 -11.27
CA ASP A 365 -18.85 5.96 -10.58
C ASP A 365 -19.21 6.93 -9.43
N ARG A 366 -19.97 7.94 -9.72
CA ARG A 366 -20.43 8.95 -8.75
C ARG A 366 -21.29 8.39 -7.62
N SER A 367 -21.76 7.15 -7.73
CA SER A 367 -22.49 6.48 -6.63
C SER A 367 -21.54 5.89 -5.59
N HIS A 368 -20.30 5.63 -5.96
CA HIS A 368 -19.22 5.13 -5.11
C HIS A 368 -17.92 5.87 -5.47
N PRO A 369 -17.77 7.13 -5.03
CA PRO A 369 -16.59 7.92 -5.39
C PRO A 369 -15.37 7.42 -4.61
N ASN A 370 -14.55 6.62 -5.28
CA ASN A 370 -13.36 5.97 -4.76
C ASN A 370 -12.04 6.56 -5.30
N ASP A 371 -12.11 7.68 -6.02
CA ASP A 371 -10.97 8.42 -6.58
C ASP A 371 -11.20 9.94 -6.56
N LEU A 372 -10.11 10.69 -6.65
CA LEU A 372 -10.17 12.16 -6.60
C LEU A 372 -10.86 12.78 -7.82
N ALA A 373 -10.77 12.16 -8.99
CA ALA A 373 -11.41 12.67 -10.21
C ALA A 373 -12.92 12.64 -10.07
N THR A 374 -13.49 11.52 -9.64
CA THR A 374 -14.93 11.35 -9.38
C THR A 374 -15.43 12.30 -8.29
N ILE A 375 -14.66 12.47 -7.21
CA ILE A 375 -14.94 13.45 -6.15
C ILE A 375 -14.99 14.87 -6.72
N LEU A 376 -14.01 15.25 -7.53
CA LEU A 376 -13.97 16.58 -8.17
C LEU A 376 -15.14 16.80 -9.15
N GLU A 377 -15.56 15.77 -9.87
CA GLU A 377 -16.76 15.81 -10.71
C GLU A 377 -18.01 16.19 -9.92
N ILE A 378 -18.22 15.55 -8.77
CA ILE A 378 -19.35 15.82 -7.88
C ILE A 378 -19.29 17.26 -7.37
N LEU A 379 -18.12 17.71 -6.93
CA LEU A 379 -17.91 19.06 -6.44
C LEU A 379 -18.14 20.11 -7.55
N LEU A 380 -17.61 19.89 -8.73
CA LEU A 380 -17.81 20.79 -9.88
C LEU A 380 -19.29 20.86 -10.26
N ALA A 381 -19.98 19.73 -10.39
CA ALA A 381 -21.39 19.67 -10.71
C ALA A 381 -22.26 20.48 -9.72
N SER A 382 -21.90 20.45 -8.44
CA SER A 382 -22.61 21.18 -7.38
C SER A 382 -22.34 22.69 -7.39
N ASN A 383 -21.20 23.14 -7.88
CA ASN A 383 -20.75 24.53 -7.85
C ASN A 383 -21.01 25.31 -9.17
N LEU A 384 -21.18 24.61 -10.30
CA LEU A 384 -21.38 25.24 -11.60
C LEU A 384 -22.73 25.96 -11.74
N GLY A 385 -23.74 25.62 -10.96
CA GLY A 385 -25.13 26.13 -11.07
C GLY A 385 -25.34 27.59 -10.68
N GLY A 386 -24.32 28.30 -10.17
CA GLY A 386 -24.46 29.68 -9.66
C GLY A 386 -23.67 30.78 -10.39
N LEU A 387 -22.99 30.47 -11.48
CA LEU A 387 -21.90 31.29 -12.02
C LEU A 387 -22.31 32.50 -12.87
N LEU A 388 -23.60 32.80 -13.10
CA LEU A 388 -24.01 33.68 -14.21
C LEU A 388 -24.86 34.89 -13.89
N ASP A 389 -24.77 35.50 -12.73
CA ASP A 389 -25.42 36.77 -12.47
C ASP A 389 -24.60 37.96 -13.01
N GLN A 390 -24.93 38.49 -14.19
CA GLN A 390 -24.49 39.76 -14.84
C GLN A 390 -23.43 39.67 -15.94
N ILE A 391 -23.84 39.16 -17.09
CA ILE A 391 -23.02 39.29 -18.32
C ILE A 391 -23.50 40.51 -19.14
N PRO A 392 -22.65 41.50 -19.45
CA PRO A 392 -23.04 42.64 -20.28
C PRO A 392 -23.26 42.20 -21.74
N PRO A 393 -24.18 42.88 -22.48
CA PRO A 393 -24.40 42.55 -23.88
C PRO A 393 -23.19 42.83 -24.75
N ILE A 394 -22.95 41.94 -25.72
CA ILE A 394 -21.89 42.05 -26.72
C ILE A 394 -22.46 42.71 -27.95
N SER A 395 -21.84 43.78 -28.45
CA SER A 395 -22.31 44.49 -29.68
C SER A 395 -21.35 44.20 -30.84
N VAL A 396 -21.87 43.61 -31.88
CA VAL A 396 -21.15 43.23 -33.10
C VAL A 396 -21.64 44.05 -34.29
N PRO A 397 -20.92 45.09 -34.71
CA PRO A 397 -21.24 45.87 -35.86
C PRO A 397 -20.75 45.17 -37.16
N ILE A 398 -21.65 45.00 -38.11
CA ILE A 398 -21.37 44.40 -39.43
C ILE A 398 -21.53 45.45 -40.50
N PRO A 399 -20.44 46.01 -41.02
CA PRO A 399 -20.47 47.12 -41.95
C PRO A 399 -20.88 46.68 -43.38
N ASN A 400 -21.63 47.52 -44.06
CA ASN A 400 -21.98 47.42 -45.48
C ASN A 400 -22.68 46.12 -45.90
N ILE A 401 -23.31 45.42 -44.96
CA ILE A 401 -24.08 44.17 -45.24
C ILE A 401 -25.43 44.44 -45.86
N VAL A 402 -26.05 45.63 -45.56
CA VAL A 402 -27.32 46.03 -46.10
C VAL A 402 -27.14 46.64 -47.48
N ASN A 403 -27.50 45.88 -48.54
CA ASN A 403 -27.41 46.37 -49.93
C ASN A 403 -28.47 45.69 -50.76
N PHE A 404 -29.70 46.17 -50.67
CA PHE A 404 -30.85 45.68 -51.45
C PHE A 404 -31.83 46.78 -51.79
N SER A 405 -32.84 46.50 -52.60
CA SER A 405 -33.91 47.49 -52.96
C SER A 405 -35.28 46.91 -52.69
N ILE A 406 -36.14 47.77 -52.10
CA ILE A 406 -37.55 47.46 -51.87
C ILE A 406 -38.44 48.63 -52.35
N LEU A 407 -39.52 48.34 -53.08
CA LEU A 407 -40.43 49.35 -53.62
C LEU A 407 -39.72 50.42 -54.45
N GLY A 408 -38.52 50.14 -55.04
CA GLY A 408 -37.75 51.12 -55.82
C GLY A 408 -36.85 52.03 -54.97
N VAL A 409 -36.75 51.77 -53.68
CA VAL A 409 -35.83 52.47 -52.75
C VAL A 409 -34.64 51.57 -52.56
N GLY A 410 -33.41 52.04 -52.78
CA GLY A 410 -32.19 51.31 -52.41
C GLY A 410 -31.87 51.53 -50.94
N LEU A 411 -31.55 50.45 -50.26
CA LEU A 411 -31.10 50.43 -48.86
C LEU A 411 -29.62 50.05 -48.79
N GLN A 412 -28.84 50.84 -48.06
CA GLN A 412 -27.42 50.62 -47.85
C GLN A 412 -27.08 50.95 -46.40
N GLY A 413 -26.32 50.10 -45.76
CA GLY A 413 -25.93 50.31 -44.36
C GLY A 413 -25.35 49.10 -43.66
N ASP A 414 -25.35 49.23 -42.40
CA ASP A 414 -24.72 48.26 -41.47
C ASP A 414 -25.82 47.54 -40.67
N VAL A 415 -25.53 46.36 -40.20
CA VAL A 415 -26.30 45.66 -39.16
C VAL A 415 -25.48 45.65 -37.89
N ASN A 416 -26.07 46.02 -36.77
CA ASN A 416 -25.51 45.80 -35.44
C ASN A 416 -26.27 44.69 -34.77
N ILE A 417 -25.56 43.68 -34.37
CA ILE A 417 -26.14 42.56 -33.60
C ILE A 417 -25.71 42.74 -32.14
N GLU A 418 -26.67 42.90 -31.26
CA GLU A 418 -26.49 42.94 -29.83
C GLU A 418 -26.80 41.56 -29.28
N VAL A 419 -25.82 40.89 -28.69
CA VAL A 419 -25.94 39.53 -28.11
C VAL A 419 -25.99 39.65 -26.60
N GLN A 420 -27.08 39.24 -25.99
CA GLN A 420 -27.25 39.13 -24.56
C GLN A 420 -27.29 37.66 -24.20
N LEU A 421 -26.31 37.19 -23.43
CA LEU A 421 -26.31 35.82 -22.88
C LEU A 421 -27.34 35.74 -21.76
N ARG A 422 -28.16 34.69 -21.75
CA ARG A 422 -29.23 34.46 -20.78
C ARG A 422 -28.82 33.48 -19.71
N ASP A 423 -28.33 32.34 -20.17
CA ASP A 423 -28.03 31.19 -19.37
C ASP A 423 -26.87 30.39 -20.01
N ILE A 424 -26.11 29.73 -19.20
CA ILE A 424 -25.16 28.69 -19.63
C ILE A 424 -25.49 27.44 -18.84
N SER A 425 -25.70 26.36 -19.53
CA SER A 425 -25.89 25.04 -18.95
C SER A 425 -24.68 24.18 -19.30
N PHE A 426 -24.04 23.70 -18.30
CA PHE A 426 -22.94 22.77 -18.48
C PHE A 426 -23.45 21.32 -18.42
N GLY A 427 -22.98 20.48 -19.33
CA GLY A 427 -23.13 19.06 -19.23
C GLY A 427 -22.44 18.52 -17.98
N GLU A 428 -22.62 17.26 -17.70
CA GLU A 428 -21.95 16.65 -16.57
C GLU A 428 -20.42 16.76 -16.74
N PRO A 429 -19.71 17.27 -15.73
CA PRO A 429 -18.25 17.30 -15.78
C PRO A 429 -17.67 15.89 -15.78
N TYR A 430 -16.72 15.66 -16.64
CA TYR A 430 -15.88 14.48 -16.69
C TYR A 430 -14.45 14.94 -16.42
N VAL A 431 -13.86 14.44 -15.36
CA VAL A 431 -12.54 14.86 -14.88
C VAL A 431 -11.53 13.73 -15.09
N GLN A 432 -10.42 14.07 -15.71
CA GLN A 432 -9.28 13.17 -15.79
C GLN A 432 -8.10 13.77 -15.04
N ILE A 433 -7.52 13.01 -14.12
CA ILE A 433 -6.34 13.40 -13.35
C ILE A 433 -5.19 12.46 -13.69
N LEU A 434 -4.07 13.03 -14.10
CA LEU A 434 -2.86 12.28 -14.44
C LEU A 434 -1.69 12.78 -13.61
N THR A 435 -0.86 11.86 -13.14
CA THR A 435 0.40 12.19 -12.48
C THR A 435 1.43 12.71 -13.47
N ARG A 436 2.25 13.65 -13.02
CA ARG A 436 3.38 14.21 -13.78
C ARG A 436 4.53 14.56 -12.85
N GLU A 437 5.66 14.87 -13.42
CA GLU A 437 6.80 15.39 -12.67
C GLU A 437 6.42 16.67 -11.91
N GLY A 438 6.57 16.65 -10.59
CA GLY A 438 6.30 17.78 -9.69
C GLY A 438 4.82 18.02 -9.36
N GLY A 439 3.88 17.14 -9.76
CA GLY A 439 2.47 17.30 -9.42
C GLY A 439 1.51 16.49 -10.30
N ILE A 440 0.35 17.06 -10.55
CA ILE A 440 -0.70 16.42 -11.35
C ILE A 440 -1.16 17.34 -12.49
N SER A 441 -1.74 16.75 -13.52
CA SER A 441 -2.47 17.47 -14.55
C SER A 441 -3.93 17.06 -14.54
N THR A 442 -4.82 18.02 -14.56
CA THR A 442 -6.26 17.81 -14.51
C THR A 442 -6.88 18.28 -15.82
N ASN A 443 -7.66 17.43 -16.46
CA ASN A 443 -8.47 17.76 -17.61
C ASN A 443 -9.94 17.59 -17.26
N VAL A 444 -10.70 18.69 -17.33
CA VAL A 444 -12.15 18.67 -17.11
C VAL A 444 -12.82 18.81 -18.44
N THR A 445 -13.71 17.89 -18.80
CA THR A 445 -14.47 17.93 -20.02
C THR A 445 -15.97 17.99 -19.70
N MET A 446 -16.70 18.86 -20.37
CA MET A 446 -18.15 18.98 -20.22
C MET A 446 -18.80 18.90 -21.59
N GLN A 447 -19.81 18.07 -21.75
CA GLN A 447 -20.47 17.83 -23.03
C GLN A 447 -21.94 17.51 -22.81
N PRO A 448 -22.86 18.26 -23.53
CA PRO A 448 -22.61 19.54 -24.19
C PRO A 448 -22.60 20.72 -23.22
N VAL A 449 -22.07 21.85 -23.66
CA VAL A 449 -22.31 23.14 -23.00
C VAL A 449 -23.28 23.95 -23.88
N THR A 450 -24.41 24.33 -23.30
CA THR A 450 -25.44 25.09 -24.02
C THR A 450 -25.46 26.51 -23.49
N VAL A 451 -25.36 27.47 -24.40
CA VAL A 451 -25.40 28.89 -24.10
C VAL A 451 -26.65 29.52 -24.72
N GLY A 452 -27.60 29.86 -23.88
CA GLY A 452 -28.78 30.58 -24.30
C GLY A 452 -28.48 32.07 -24.57
N MET A 453 -29.00 32.63 -25.64
CA MET A 453 -28.76 34.01 -26.01
C MET A 453 -29.99 34.71 -26.59
N ASP A 454 -30.10 35.98 -26.31
CA ASP A 454 -31.03 36.89 -26.99
C ASP A 454 -30.25 37.74 -27.99
N LEU A 455 -30.64 37.66 -29.22
CA LEU A 455 -30.04 38.39 -30.34
C LEU A 455 -30.94 39.53 -30.72
N LYS A 456 -30.42 40.77 -30.71
CA LYS A 456 -31.15 41.95 -31.20
C LYS A 456 -30.44 42.49 -32.41
N PHE A 457 -31.09 42.42 -33.49
CA PHE A 457 -30.62 42.92 -34.78
C PHE A 457 -31.11 44.35 -34.96
N THR A 458 -30.21 45.30 -35.18
CA THR A 458 -30.52 46.70 -35.44
C THR A 458 -29.92 47.08 -36.78
N ILE A 459 -30.72 47.52 -37.68
CA ILE A 459 -30.29 48.01 -39.01
C ILE A 459 -30.00 49.52 -38.94
N LYS A 460 -28.76 49.88 -39.17
CA LYS A 460 -28.36 51.28 -39.36
C LYS A 460 -28.16 51.51 -40.83
N ALA A 461 -29.27 51.75 -41.52
CA ALA A 461 -29.27 51.90 -42.97
C ALA A 461 -29.83 53.24 -43.40
N ARG A 462 -29.40 53.62 -44.59
CA ARG A 462 -29.89 54.80 -45.32
C ARG A 462 -30.68 54.33 -46.50
N ALA A 463 -31.83 54.96 -46.69
CA ALA A 463 -32.66 54.77 -47.87
C ALA A 463 -32.21 55.70 -48.93
N VAL A 464 -31.94 55.18 -50.12
CA VAL A 464 -31.61 56.00 -51.30
C VAL A 464 -32.82 56.00 -52.28
N ALA A 465 -33.53 57.13 -52.42
CA ALA A 465 -34.65 57.23 -53.25
C ALA A 465 -34.64 58.59 -54.02
N PHE A 466 -34.94 58.56 -55.28
CA PHE A 466 -35.06 59.73 -56.11
C PHE A 466 -33.80 60.63 -56.10
N GLY A 467 -32.61 60.04 -55.94
CA GLY A 467 -31.29 60.72 -55.88
C GLY A 467 -30.95 61.38 -54.54
N ASN A 468 -31.75 61.21 -53.50
CA ASN A 468 -31.51 61.69 -52.11
C ASN A 468 -31.32 60.52 -51.15
N THR A 469 -30.62 60.78 -50.08
CA THR A 469 -30.39 59.83 -49.02
C THR A 469 -31.20 60.24 -47.78
N TYR A 470 -31.88 59.31 -47.18
CA TYR A 470 -32.68 59.42 -45.95
C TYR A 470 -32.25 58.42 -44.93
N ASP A 471 -32.03 58.80 -43.63
CA ASP A 471 -31.72 57.94 -42.56
C ASP A 471 -32.99 57.21 -42.12
N LEU A 472 -32.90 55.87 -41.83
CA LEU A 472 -33.99 55.13 -41.24
C LEU A 472 -33.88 55.28 -39.69
N LEU A 473 -34.98 55.06 -38.98
CA LEU A 473 -35.06 55.18 -37.52
C LEU A 473 -34.53 53.93 -36.79
N ASP A 474 -33.37 53.46 -37.17
CA ASP A 474 -32.68 52.29 -36.56
C ASP A 474 -33.66 51.12 -36.24
N PRO A 475 -34.31 50.53 -37.24
CA PRO A 475 -35.24 49.43 -37.03
C PRO A 475 -34.56 48.26 -36.41
N SER A 476 -35.23 47.64 -35.45
CA SER A 476 -34.67 46.54 -34.73
C SER A 476 -35.66 45.38 -34.51
N THR A 477 -35.14 44.16 -34.47
CA THR A 477 -35.94 42.98 -34.15
C THR A 477 -35.08 42.09 -33.24
N SER A 478 -35.69 41.16 -32.54
CA SER A 478 -34.97 40.29 -31.66
C SER A 478 -35.45 38.84 -31.79
N SER A 479 -34.56 37.93 -31.55
CA SER A 479 -34.85 36.49 -31.48
C SER A 479 -34.02 35.84 -30.38
N GLY A 480 -34.59 34.83 -29.74
CA GLY A 480 -33.80 33.95 -28.93
C GLY A 480 -33.12 32.90 -29.81
N SER A 481 -31.94 32.50 -29.44
CA SER A 481 -31.19 31.39 -30.03
C SER A 481 -30.40 30.67 -28.94
N SER A 482 -29.85 29.53 -29.25
CA SER A 482 -28.88 28.83 -28.40
C SER A 482 -27.68 28.45 -29.23
N MET A 483 -26.55 28.34 -28.51
CA MET A 483 -25.31 27.84 -29.03
C MET A 483 -24.95 26.59 -28.22
N GLU A 484 -24.75 25.50 -28.90
CA GLU A 484 -24.25 24.27 -28.31
C GLU A 484 -22.75 24.12 -28.60
N ILE A 485 -21.98 23.90 -27.58
CA ILE A 485 -20.57 23.58 -27.66
C ILE A 485 -20.46 22.09 -27.41
N GLY A 486 -20.13 21.33 -28.44
CA GLY A 486 -20.05 19.86 -28.36
C GLY A 486 -18.98 19.38 -27.43
N THR A 487 -17.82 20.03 -27.38
CA THR A 487 -16.75 19.74 -26.45
C THR A 487 -16.20 21.00 -25.82
N PHE A 488 -16.30 21.07 -24.51
CA PHE A 488 -15.73 22.11 -23.69
C PHE A 488 -14.71 21.44 -22.74
N GLY A 489 -13.45 21.79 -22.86
CA GLY A 489 -12.36 21.20 -22.11
C GLY A 489 -11.54 22.24 -21.34
N LEU A 490 -11.16 21.90 -20.12
CA LEU A 490 -10.29 22.68 -19.25
C LEU A 490 -9.09 21.83 -18.86
N GLY A 491 -7.89 22.26 -19.25
CA GLY A 491 -6.65 21.66 -18.80
C GLY A 491 -6.00 22.53 -17.72
N LEU A 492 -5.50 21.94 -16.66
CA LEU A 492 -4.80 22.61 -15.57
C LEU A 492 -3.67 21.70 -15.06
N SER A 493 -2.48 22.24 -14.96
CA SER A 493 -1.37 21.62 -14.25
C SER A 493 -1.30 22.15 -12.83
N ILE A 494 -1.11 21.29 -11.86
CA ILE A 494 -1.00 21.65 -10.44
C ILE A 494 0.34 21.15 -9.93
N ASP A 495 1.19 22.08 -9.51
CA ASP A 495 2.43 21.76 -8.83
C ASP A 495 2.17 21.57 -7.34
N ILE A 496 2.70 20.48 -6.79
CA ILE A 496 2.54 20.12 -5.38
C ILE A 496 3.94 19.90 -4.81
N ASN A 497 4.32 20.71 -3.84
CA ASN A 497 5.64 20.65 -3.24
C ASN A 497 5.56 20.73 -1.72
N LYS A 498 6.39 19.93 -1.08
CA LYS A 498 6.63 19.96 0.36
C LYS A 498 8.11 19.69 0.59
N THR A 499 8.73 20.53 1.38
CA THR A 499 10.08 20.30 1.90
C THR A 499 10.06 20.32 3.42
N PRO A 500 10.97 19.60 4.09
CA PRO A 500 10.99 19.55 5.54
C PRO A 500 10.96 20.94 6.19
N GLY A 501 10.09 21.11 7.19
CA GLY A 501 9.94 22.37 7.94
C GLY A 501 9.21 23.50 7.21
N GLN A 502 8.62 23.26 6.04
CA GLN A 502 7.78 24.24 5.32
C GLN A 502 6.36 23.69 5.14
N ASP A 503 5.39 24.57 4.90
CA ASP A 503 4.03 24.18 4.59
C ASP A 503 3.95 23.58 3.18
N VAL A 504 2.91 22.78 2.92
CA VAL A 504 2.61 22.26 1.58
C VAL A 504 2.23 23.44 0.69
N THR A 505 2.83 23.51 -0.48
CA THR A 505 2.48 24.50 -1.51
C THR A 505 1.81 23.83 -2.68
N ILE A 506 0.65 24.37 -3.07
CA ILE A 506 -0.17 23.87 -4.19
C ILE A 506 -0.36 25.06 -5.14
N GLU A 507 0.17 24.98 -6.34
CA GLU A 507 0.13 26.03 -7.33
C GLU A 507 -0.43 25.54 -8.66
N GLY A 508 -1.52 26.18 -9.13
CA GLY A 508 -2.05 25.93 -10.47
C GLY A 508 -1.21 26.65 -11.54
N LYS A 509 -0.93 25.93 -12.63
CA LYS A 509 -0.17 26.44 -13.80
C LYS A 509 -0.76 25.91 -15.10
N ASP A 510 -0.37 26.55 -16.21
CA ASP A 510 -0.64 26.08 -17.58
C ASP A 510 -2.13 25.82 -17.83
N PHE A 511 -2.98 26.79 -17.46
CA PHE A 511 -4.41 26.68 -17.72
C PHE A 511 -4.68 26.76 -19.23
N GLU A 512 -5.35 25.75 -19.76
CA GLU A 512 -5.73 25.65 -21.17
C GLU A 512 -7.24 25.44 -21.31
N LEU A 513 -7.87 26.28 -22.14
CA LEU A 513 -9.29 26.16 -22.45
C LEU A 513 -9.46 25.69 -23.90
N THR A 514 -10.21 24.60 -24.08
CA THR A 514 -10.55 24.03 -25.38
C THR A 514 -12.04 24.13 -25.64
N ILE A 515 -12.40 24.72 -26.79
CA ILE A 515 -13.79 24.83 -27.23
C ILE A 515 -13.86 24.29 -28.66
N GLN A 516 -14.65 23.23 -28.87
CA GLN A 516 -14.80 22.56 -30.18
C GLN A 516 -16.25 22.20 -30.47
N ASP A 517 -16.53 21.94 -31.74
CA ASP A 517 -17.83 21.47 -32.24
C ASP A 517 -18.99 22.37 -31.90
N ILE A 518 -18.83 23.66 -32.24
CA ILE A 518 -19.84 24.69 -31.96
C ILE A 518 -20.96 24.64 -32.99
N GLN A 519 -22.20 24.59 -32.51
CA GLN A 519 -23.40 24.63 -33.31
C GLN A 519 -24.30 25.76 -32.80
N LEU A 520 -24.87 26.49 -33.70
CA LEU A 520 -25.89 27.51 -33.41
C LEU A 520 -27.27 27.01 -33.84
N ASP A 521 -28.25 27.20 -32.97
CA ASP A 521 -29.64 26.92 -33.36
C ASP A 521 -30.05 27.84 -34.51
N PRO A 522 -30.58 27.30 -35.61
CA PRO A 522 -30.95 28.10 -36.79
C PRO A 522 -32.10 29.05 -36.49
N ILE A 523 -31.99 30.23 -37.00
CA ILE A 523 -33.08 31.23 -36.97
C ILE A 523 -33.74 31.26 -38.34
N GLU A 524 -34.88 30.58 -38.50
CA GLU A 524 -35.48 30.35 -39.81
C GLU A 524 -36.25 31.59 -40.36
N HIS A 525 -36.97 32.33 -39.54
CA HIS A 525 -37.75 33.45 -39.95
C HIS A 525 -37.72 34.59 -38.96
N LEU A 526 -37.04 35.69 -39.31
CA LEU A 526 -36.98 36.88 -38.48
C LEU A 526 -37.45 38.11 -39.29
N GLU A 527 -38.55 38.65 -38.89
CA GLU A 527 -39.13 39.80 -39.53
C GLU A 527 -38.67 41.09 -38.83
N ILE A 528 -38.38 42.09 -39.62
CA ILE A 528 -38.05 43.46 -39.16
C ILE A 528 -38.95 44.51 -39.89
N ASP A 529 -39.51 45.35 -39.08
CA ASP A 529 -40.29 46.48 -39.61
C ASP A 529 -39.33 47.63 -39.92
N LEU A 530 -39.13 47.89 -41.23
CA LEU A 530 -38.25 48.92 -41.71
C LEU A 530 -38.85 50.33 -41.54
N GLY A 531 -40.10 50.39 -41.16
CA GLY A 531 -40.80 51.64 -40.94
C GLY A 531 -41.03 52.52 -42.21
N THR A 532 -41.41 53.76 -42.00
CA THR A 532 -41.75 54.72 -43.06
C THR A 532 -40.63 55.74 -43.23
N ILE A 533 -40.18 56.00 -44.47
CA ILE A 533 -39.29 57.09 -44.75
C ILE A 533 -40.09 58.40 -44.57
N GLY A 534 -39.98 59.01 -43.37
CA GLY A 534 -40.78 60.13 -42.91
C GLY A 534 -41.00 61.23 -43.94
N PRO A 535 -39.94 61.78 -44.60
CA PRO A 535 -40.09 62.87 -45.60
C PRO A 535 -40.83 62.47 -46.89
N LEU A 536 -40.86 61.19 -47.23
CA LEU A 536 -41.44 60.64 -48.43
C LEU A 536 -42.78 59.94 -48.22
N GLY A 537 -43.16 59.65 -46.99
CA GLY A 537 -44.39 58.92 -46.71
C GLY A 537 -44.39 57.50 -47.26
N ILE A 538 -43.20 56.90 -47.59
CA ILE A 538 -43.07 55.59 -48.17
C ILE A 538 -42.93 54.63 -47.01
N ASP A 539 -43.93 53.77 -46.79
CA ASP A 539 -43.85 52.67 -45.85
C ASP A 539 -43.10 51.51 -46.52
N LEU A 540 -41.92 51.09 -45.88
CA LEU A 540 -41.10 49.98 -46.35
C LEU A 540 -41.66 48.63 -45.90
N GLY A 541 -42.53 48.67 -44.90
CA GLY A 541 -43.20 47.49 -44.35
C GLY A 541 -42.29 46.51 -43.66
N VAL A 542 -42.87 45.37 -43.29
CA VAL A 542 -42.18 44.26 -42.64
C VAL A 542 -41.51 43.43 -43.69
N VAL A 543 -40.20 43.12 -43.45
CA VAL A 543 -39.40 42.34 -44.37
C VAL A 543 -38.68 41.24 -43.58
N ASP A 544 -38.64 40.07 -44.15
CA ASP A 544 -37.81 38.98 -43.62
C ASP A 544 -36.34 39.41 -43.68
N LEU A 545 -35.63 39.27 -42.50
CA LEU A 545 -34.24 39.70 -42.35
C LEU A 545 -33.29 38.94 -43.31
N THR A 546 -33.63 37.72 -43.69
CA THR A 546 -32.86 36.92 -44.67
C THR A 546 -32.76 37.60 -46.03
N ARG A 547 -33.76 38.42 -46.44
CA ARG A 547 -33.70 39.21 -47.67
C ARG A 547 -32.73 40.37 -47.62
N ILE A 548 -32.34 40.77 -46.39
CA ILE A 548 -31.45 41.89 -46.17
C ILE A 548 -30.02 41.37 -46.05
N VAL A 549 -29.80 40.34 -45.26
CA VAL A 549 -28.48 39.85 -44.88
C VAL A 549 -28.10 38.53 -45.54
N GLY A 550 -29.03 37.89 -46.26
CA GLY A 550 -28.83 36.52 -46.77
C GLY A 550 -29.18 35.46 -45.74
N SER A 551 -28.35 34.48 -45.57
CA SER A 551 -28.51 33.50 -44.49
C SER A 551 -28.20 34.12 -43.15
N ILE A 552 -29.13 34.03 -42.18
CA ILE A 552 -28.90 34.50 -40.80
C ILE A 552 -27.84 33.58 -40.14
N ASP A 553 -27.91 32.30 -40.40
CA ASP A 553 -26.97 31.33 -39.85
C ASP A 553 -25.53 31.60 -40.32
N ASP A 554 -25.35 31.87 -41.65
CA ASP A 554 -24.05 32.24 -42.20
C ASP A 554 -23.52 33.56 -41.60
N LEU A 555 -24.43 34.53 -41.37
CA LEU A 555 -24.08 35.79 -40.76
C LEU A 555 -23.64 35.59 -39.29
N LEU A 556 -24.35 34.78 -38.51
CA LEU A 556 -24.02 34.46 -37.14
C LEU A 556 -22.69 33.71 -37.08
N MET A 557 -22.50 32.68 -37.89
CA MET A 557 -21.27 31.90 -37.94
C MET A 557 -20.03 32.70 -38.32
N ASN A 558 -20.16 33.61 -39.31
CA ASN A 558 -19.00 34.33 -39.84
C ASN A 558 -18.65 35.63 -39.08
N TRP A 559 -19.63 36.27 -38.42
CA TRP A 559 -19.45 37.59 -37.82
C TRP A 559 -19.70 37.67 -36.32
N VAL A 560 -20.54 36.78 -35.78
CA VAL A 560 -20.97 36.85 -34.38
C VAL A 560 -20.25 35.81 -33.51
N LEU A 561 -19.99 34.62 -34.06
CA LEU A 561 -19.38 33.54 -33.32
C LEU A 561 -18.02 33.92 -32.75
N GLU A 562 -17.12 34.48 -33.56
CA GLU A 562 -15.78 34.88 -33.12
C GLU A 562 -15.81 35.92 -31.99
N PRO A 563 -16.57 37.04 -32.07
CA PRO A 563 -16.76 37.96 -30.94
C PRO A 563 -17.32 37.29 -29.67
N ILE A 564 -18.30 36.36 -29.82
CA ILE A 564 -18.84 35.63 -28.67
C ILE A 564 -17.74 34.77 -28.01
N LEU A 565 -16.99 34.03 -28.81
CA LEU A 565 -15.89 33.21 -28.30
C LEU A 565 -14.80 34.05 -27.66
N ASN A 566 -14.42 35.16 -28.30
CA ASN A 566 -13.43 36.09 -27.74
C ASN A 566 -13.90 36.73 -26.42
N PHE A 567 -15.19 36.78 -26.16
CA PHE A 567 -15.78 37.23 -24.91
C PHE A 567 -15.93 36.08 -23.92
N LEU A 568 -16.48 34.94 -24.37
CA LEU A 568 -16.71 33.79 -23.51
C LEU A 568 -15.40 33.15 -22.97
N THR A 569 -14.39 33.06 -23.83
CA THR A 569 -13.12 32.42 -23.43
C THR A 569 -12.50 33.10 -22.21
N PRO A 570 -12.23 34.41 -22.17
CA PRO A 570 -11.69 35.05 -20.96
C PRO A 570 -12.66 35.01 -19.77
N LEU A 571 -13.97 35.09 -20.02
CA LEU A 571 -14.98 35.04 -18.97
C LEU A 571 -14.94 33.66 -18.28
N LEU A 572 -15.01 32.61 -19.08
CA LEU A 572 -14.98 31.23 -18.57
C LEU A 572 -13.62 30.91 -17.92
N THR A 573 -12.53 31.37 -18.52
CA THR A 573 -11.20 31.25 -17.89
C THR A 573 -11.17 31.88 -16.50
N ASN A 574 -11.59 33.15 -16.40
CA ASN A 574 -11.57 33.89 -15.13
C ASN A 574 -12.54 33.31 -14.06
N LEU A 575 -13.57 32.58 -14.47
CA LEU A 575 -14.52 31.93 -13.56
C LEU A 575 -14.08 30.52 -13.16
N LEU A 576 -13.61 29.74 -14.11
CA LEU A 576 -13.39 28.30 -13.94
C LEU A 576 -11.96 27.97 -13.44
N GLU A 577 -10.96 28.74 -13.88
CA GLU A 577 -9.59 28.56 -13.37
C GLU A 577 -9.51 28.71 -11.85
N PRO A 578 -10.04 29.79 -11.22
CA PRO A 578 -10.05 29.90 -9.78
C PRO A 578 -10.87 28.81 -9.11
N LEU A 579 -12.03 28.45 -9.67
CA LEU A 579 -12.91 27.43 -9.12
C LEU A 579 -12.22 26.06 -9.07
N VAL A 580 -11.67 25.62 -10.20
CA VAL A 580 -10.97 24.31 -10.25
C VAL A 580 -9.73 24.32 -9.35
N THR A 581 -8.97 25.41 -9.40
CA THR A 581 -7.77 25.57 -8.58
C THR A 581 -8.10 25.58 -7.07
N GLU A 582 -9.17 26.29 -6.67
CA GLU A 582 -9.61 26.38 -5.27
C GLU A 582 -10.16 25.04 -4.78
N LEU A 583 -10.97 24.35 -5.59
CA LEU A 583 -11.51 23.05 -5.24
C LEU A 583 -10.38 22.00 -5.08
N MET A 584 -9.50 21.91 -6.06
CA MET A 584 -8.34 21.00 -5.98
C MET A 584 -7.39 21.37 -4.84
N GLY A 585 -7.12 22.66 -4.68
CA GLY A 585 -6.29 23.14 -3.56
C GLY A 585 -6.89 22.78 -2.20
N THR A 586 -8.22 22.95 -2.05
CA THR A 586 -8.94 22.59 -0.83
C THR A 586 -8.90 21.08 -0.58
N LEU A 587 -9.17 20.25 -1.59
CA LEU A 587 -9.12 18.81 -1.50
C LEU A 587 -7.74 18.32 -1.05
N LEU A 588 -6.70 18.73 -1.77
CA LEU A 588 -5.34 18.31 -1.49
C LEU A 588 -4.83 18.83 -0.13
N THR A 589 -5.10 20.10 0.20
CA THR A 589 -4.73 20.66 1.50
C THR A 589 -5.40 19.89 2.62
N THR A 590 -6.70 19.60 2.50
CA THR A 590 -7.41 18.87 3.56
C THR A 590 -6.92 17.42 3.67
N LEU A 591 -6.62 16.78 2.53
CA LEU A 591 -5.98 15.46 2.53
C LEU A 591 -4.66 15.48 3.32
N PHE A 592 -3.78 16.45 3.02
CA PHE A 592 -2.49 16.54 3.69
C PHE A 592 -2.62 16.97 5.16
N ASP A 593 -3.57 17.83 5.50
CA ASP A 593 -3.83 18.23 6.89
C ASP A 593 -4.34 17.05 7.74
N GLN A 594 -5.10 16.14 7.16
CA GLN A 594 -5.54 14.94 7.85
C GLN A 594 -4.42 13.91 8.08
N LEU A 595 -3.34 13.98 7.32
CA LEU A 595 -2.15 13.19 7.58
C LEU A 595 -1.32 13.75 8.76
N VAL A 596 -1.65 14.92 9.31
CA VAL A 596 -1.01 15.46 10.49
C VAL A 596 -1.71 14.95 11.74
N LEU A 597 -1.03 14.10 12.49
CA LEU A 597 -1.57 13.51 13.72
C LEU A 597 -0.62 13.80 14.87
N ASN A 598 -1.13 14.50 15.88
CA ASN A 598 -0.44 14.71 17.16
C ASN A 598 -1.40 14.37 18.27
N GLN A 599 -1.27 13.18 18.80
CA GLN A 599 -2.19 12.69 19.83
C GLN A 599 -1.50 11.77 20.82
N THR A 600 -2.04 11.72 22.03
CA THR A 600 -1.67 10.69 23.01
C THR A 600 -2.57 9.48 22.83
N VAL A 601 -1.99 8.31 22.60
CA VAL A 601 -2.67 7.02 22.49
C VAL A 601 -2.43 6.24 23.78
N GLU A 602 -3.50 5.72 24.36
CA GLU A 602 -3.39 4.82 25.52
C GLU A 602 -3.08 3.40 25.01
N LEU A 603 -1.84 2.96 25.18
CA LEU A 603 -1.48 1.58 24.90
C LEU A 603 -2.15 0.65 25.92
N PRO A 604 -2.71 -0.49 25.47
CA PRO A 604 -3.38 -1.41 26.34
C PRO A 604 -2.39 -2.05 27.34
N GLU A 605 -2.90 -2.49 28.48
CA GLU A 605 -2.16 -3.29 29.43
C GLU A 605 -1.68 -4.59 28.78
N LEU A 606 -0.35 -4.79 28.71
CA LEU A 606 0.25 -6.04 28.19
C LEU A 606 0.44 -7.08 29.30
N ALA A 607 0.63 -6.64 30.54
CA ALA A 607 0.76 -7.52 31.69
C ALA A 607 -0.25 -7.10 32.77
N ALA A 608 -0.92 -8.08 33.39
CA ALA A 608 -1.95 -7.81 34.37
C ALA A 608 -1.44 -6.92 35.51
N GLY A 609 -2.07 -5.76 35.72
CA GLY A 609 -1.72 -4.78 36.74
C GLY A 609 -0.65 -3.77 36.32
N SER A 610 -0.15 -3.80 35.09
CA SER A 610 0.79 -2.77 34.58
C SER A 610 0.07 -1.44 34.29
N GLY A 611 -1.26 -1.48 34.07
CA GLY A 611 -2.05 -0.32 33.66
C GLY A 611 -1.82 0.07 32.20
N THR A 612 -2.63 1.00 31.71
CA THR A 612 -2.40 1.59 30.38
C THR A 612 -1.19 2.51 30.42
N THR A 613 -0.47 2.59 29.29
CA THR A 613 0.69 3.47 29.14
C THR A 613 0.36 4.54 28.10
N PRO A 614 0.30 5.82 28.46
CA PRO A 614 0.12 6.89 27.50
C PRO A 614 1.38 7.02 26.64
N MET A 615 1.19 7.07 25.32
CA MET A 615 2.23 7.27 24.33
C MET A 615 1.85 8.41 23.40
N ASP A 616 2.69 9.40 23.30
CA ASP A 616 2.52 10.49 22.37
C ASP A 616 2.98 10.02 20.98
N LEU A 617 2.10 10.20 20.00
CA LEU A 617 2.35 9.92 18.60
C LEU A 617 2.41 11.24 17.85
N SER A 618 3.46 11.44 17.06
CA SER A 618 3.59 12.55 16.12
C SER A 618 3.77 12.00 14.71
N LEU A 619 2.87 12.39 13.80
CA LEU A 619 2.91 12.06 12.39
C LEU A 619 2.65 13.32 11.59
N ALA A 620 3.50 13.63 10.61
CA ALA A 620 3.30 14.77 9.72
C ALA A 620 4.01 14.55 8.37
N PRO A 621 3.46 15.06 7.26
CA PRO A 621 4.16 15.04 5.99
C PRO A 621 5.49 15.81 6.07
N SER A 622 6.58 15.16 5.65
CA SER A 622 7.93 15.75 5.56
C SER A 622 8.26 16.20 4.14
N THR A 623 7.97 15.34 3.18
CA THR A 623 8.26 15.53 1.76
C THR A 623 7.07 15.09 0.91
N ILE A 624 6.89 15.73 -0.24
CA ILE A 624 5.92 15.30 -1.25
C ILE A 624 6.62 15.36 -2.60
N VAL A 625 6.63 14.24 -3.31
CA VAL A 625 7.27 14.12 -4.61
C VAL A 625 6.31 13.43 -5.57
N PHE A 626 5.93 14.12 -6.64
CA PHE A 626 5.15 13.53 -7.73
C PHE A 626 6.05 13.21 -8.92
N THR A 627 5.79 12.05 -9.51
CA THR A 627 6.39 11.57 -10.75
C THR A 627 5.29 11.09 -11.70
N PRO A 628 5.57 10.76 -12.95
CA PRO A 628 4.55 10.17 -13.84
C PRO A 628 3.98 8.83 -13.36
N ASP A 629 4.58 8.20 -12.38
CA ASP A 629 4.13 6.91 -11.84
C ASP A 629 3.20 7.07 -10.63
N GLY A 630 3.20 8.22 -9.96
CA GLY A 630 2.41 8.48 -8.76
C GLY A 630 3.00 9.58 -7.88
N GLY A 631 2.35 9.84 -6.77
CA GLY A 631 2.80 10.76 -5.72
C GLY A 631 3.33 10.01 -4.49
N THR A 632 4.54 10.28 -4.07
CA THR A 632 5.11 9.77 -2.82
C THR A 632 5.09 10.87 -1.76
N ILE A 633 4.54 10.58 -0.59
CA ILE A 633 4.49 11.42 0.58
C ILE A 633 5.38 10.78 1.64
N GLY A 634 6.51 11.42 1.94
CA GLY A 634 7.33 11.06 3.11
C GLY A 634 6.71 11.64 4.37
N MET A 635 6.70 10.87 5.44
CA MET A 635 6.08 11.22 6.71
C MET A 635 7.13 11.19 7.82
N GLU A 636 7.23 12.27 8.58
CA GLU A 636 7.90 12.24 9.88
C GLU A 636 7.04 11.45 10.85
N LEU A 637 7.63 10.47 11.52
CA LEU A 637 6.93 9.63 12.49
C LEU A 637 7.77 9.49 13.75
N GLY A 638 7.16 9.74 14.89
CA GLY A 638 7.81 9.62 16.21
C GLY A 638 6.86 9.12 17.28
N PHE A 639 7.43 8.42 18.24
CA PHE A 639 6.75 7.87 19.41
C PHE A 639 7.51 8.27 20.67
N LEU A 640 6.79 8.75 21.68
CA LEU A 640 7.38 9.10 22.98
C LEU A 640 6.44 8.63 24.09
N THR A 641 6.96 7.87 25.05
CA THR A 641 6.17 7.47 26.21
C THR A 641 6.12 8.61 27.23
N ALA A 642 4.92 8.92 27.73
CA ALA A 642 4.73 9.90 28.79
C ALA A 642 4.97 9.31 30.21
N ARG A 643 5.29 8.02 30.29
CA ARG A 643 5.58 7.32 31.55
C ARG A 643 7.05 7.49 31.92
N GLU A 644 7.32 7.49 33.24
CA GLU A 644 8.71 7.47 33.74
C GLU A 644 9.44 6.22 33.23
N VAL A 645 10.71 6.39 32.87
CA VAL A 645 11.60 5.30 32.44
C VAL A 645 11.77 4.33 33.58
N GLU A 646 11.41 3.07 33.35
CA GLU A 646 11.53 1.98 34.34
C GLU A 646 12.79 1.13 34.14
N HIS A 647 13.39 1.16 32.94
CA HIS A 647 14.62 0.43 32.65
C HIS A 647 15.81 1.37 32.41
N GLU A 648 16.86 1.13 33.14
CA GLU A 648 18.13 1.78 32.94
C GLU A 648 19.23 0.70 33.00
N ILE A 649 19.47 0.04 31.86
CA ILE A 649 20.43 -1.03 31.75
C ILE A 649 21.70 -0.47 31.12
N PRO A 650 22.83 -0.52 31.85
CA PRO A 650 24.11 -0.06 31.31
C PRO A 650 24.46 -0.83 30.03
N GLY A 651 24.73 -0.12 28.95
CA GLY A 651 25.09 -0.67 27.64
C GLY A 651 24.02 -0.58 26.58
N VAL A 652 22.76 -0.33 26.95
CA VAL A 652 21.69 -0.03 25.98
C VAL A 652 21.73 1.47 25.67
N ILE A 653 21.96 1.80 24.41
CA ILE A 653 22.23 3.18 23.97
C ILE A 653 21.07 3.84 23.20
N GLY A 654 20.00 3.09 22.96
CA GLY A 654 18.84 3.57 22.21
C GLY A 654 18.15 2.48 21.40
N SER A 655 17.38 2.86 20.38
CA SER A 655 16.76 1.90 19.46
C SER A 655 17.73 1.46 18.37
N LEU A 656 17.57 0.20 17.92
CA LEU A 656 18.34 -0.33 16.80
C LEU A 656 18.05 0.47 15.54
N SER A 657 19.09 0.89 14.85
CA SER A 657 19.03 1.61 13.57
C SER A 657 20.09 1.03 12.63
N GLU A 658 20.11 1.45 11.40
CA GLU A 658 21.12 1.16 10.41
C GLU A 658 21.54 2.46 9.72
N ALA A 659 22.76 2.50 9.20
CA ALA A 659 23.14 3.59 8.32
C ALA A 659 22.22 3.64 7.09
N ALA A 660 21.90 4.85 6.64
CA ALA A 660 20.99 5.03 5.51
C ALA A 660 21.44 4.22 4.29
N GLY A 661 20.59 3.29 3.88
CA GLY A 661 20.74 2.50 2.68
C GLY A 661 20.37 3.25 1.40
N ASP A 662 20.10 2.53 0.33
CA ASP A 662 19.52 3.10 -0.88
C ASP A 662 18.12 3.64 -0.59
N ALA A 663 17.75 4.75 -1.25
CA ALA A 663 16.44 5.36 -1.07
C ALA A 663 15.34 4.37 -1.50
N PHE A 664 14.40 4.11 -0.59
CA PHE A 664 13.23 3.29 -0.87
C PHE A 664 12.38 3.92 -1.98
N ALA A 665 11.84 3.09 -2.84
CA ALA A 665 10.86 3.49 -3.84
C ALA A 665 9.75 2.44 -3.91
N PHE A 666 8.51 2.91 -3.98
CA PHE A 666 7.37 2.02 -4.16
C PHE A 666 7.41 1.32 -5.53
N ASP A 667 6.86 0.11 -5.59
CA ASP A 667 6.57 -0.51 -6.87
C ASP A 667 5.48 0.29 -7.60
N ARG A 668 5.51 0.25 -8.93
CA ARG A 668 4.47 0.88 -9.74
C ARG A 668 3.18 0.08 -9.60
N ASP A 669 2.38 0.49 -8.65
CA ASP A 669 1.03 -0.02 -8.42
C ASP A 669 0.06 1.15 -8.67
N PRO A 670 -1.02 0.96 -9.41
CA PRO A 670 -1.98 2.03 -9.64
C PRO A 670 -2.73 2.45 -8.38
N GLY A 671 -2.81 1.58 -7.36
CA GLY A 671 -3.50 1.84 -6.11
C GLY A 671 -2.73 2.69 -5.10
N VAL A 672 -3.18 2.68 -3.86
CA VAL A 672 -2.48 3.32 -2.73
C VAL A 672 -1.60 2.30 -2.05
N GLN A 673 -0.39 2.70 -1.70
CA GLN A 673 0.51 1.90 -0.87
C GLN A 673 0.95 2.71 0.34
N ALA A 674 1.19 2.02 1.44
CA ALA A 674 1.82 2.61 2.60
C ALA A 674 3.06 1.79 2.97
N ALA A 675 4.04 2.45 3.55
CA ALA A 675 5.24 1.81 4.04
C ALA A 675 5.63 2.41 5.40
N ILE A 676 6.14 1.57 6.29
CA ILE A 676 6.68 1.98 7.59
C ILE A 676 8.13 1.50 7.66
N ASP A 677 9.01 2.40 8.03
CA ASP A 677 10.42 2.09 8.26
C ASP A 677 10.58 1.15 9.48
N ILE A 678 11.31 0.05 9.29
CA ILE A 678 11.59 -0.93 10.36
C ILE A 678 12.29 -0.25 11.54
N GLN A 679 13.15 0.71 11.31
CA GLN A 679 13.82 1.45 12.37
C GLN A 679 12.83 2.29 13.19
N THR A 680 11.77 2.78 12.58
CA THR A 680 10.66 3.44 13.29
C THR A 680 9.89 2.45 14.16
N ILE A 681 9.69 1.23 13.68
CA ILE A 681 9.11 0.14 14.49
C ILE A 681 10.05 -0.19 15.66
N ASN A 682 11.35 -0.24 15.44
CA ASN A 682 12.33 -0.46 16.51
C ASN A 682 12.31 0.68 17.54
N THR A 683 12.10 1.91 17.12
CA THR A 683 11.91 3.05 18.05
C THR A 683 10.67 2.87 18.90
N LEU A 684 9.56 2.44 18.32
CA LEU A 684 8.33 2.10 19.05
C LEU A 684 8.56 0.98 20.07
N LEU A 685 9.20 -0.11 19.66
CA LEU A 685 9.51 -1.23 20.55
C LEU A 685 10.45 -0.83 21.69
N PHE A 686 11.42 0.03 21.41
CA PHE A 686 12.30 0.60 22.42
C PHE A 686 11.50 1.43 23.44
N MET A 687 10.57 2.28 22.99
CA MET A 687 9.73 3.08 23.88
C MET A 687 8.83 2.20 24.77
N ILE A 688 8.23 1.16 24.20
CA ILE A 688 7.43 0.18 24.94
C ILE A 688 8.28 -0.51 26.00
N TRP A 689 9.51 -0.92 25.65
CA TRP A 689 10.43 -1.55 26.58
C TRP A 689 10.88 -0.59 27.69
N GLN A 690 11.28 0.61 27.31
CA GLN A 690 11.78 1.63 28.25
C GLN A 690 10.72 2.06 29.26
N SER A 691 9.43 2.08 28.86
CA SER A 691 8.31 2.41 29.75
C SER A 691 8.03 1.37 30.82
N GLY A 692 8.68 0.18 30.76
CA GLY A 692 8.41 -0.92 31.67
C GLY A 692 7.10 -1.67 31.41
N MET A 693 6.41 -1.37 30.31
CA MET A 693 5.12 -1.96 29.99
C MET A 693 5.18 -3.48 29.81
N ILE A 694 6.35 -4.02 29.40
CA ILE A 694 6.58 -5.46 29.23
C ILE A 694 7.00 -6.13 30.56
N SER A 695 7.37 -5.39 31.58
CA SER A 695 7.97 -5.93 32.81
C SER A 695 6.95 -6.38 33.88
N GLY A 696 5.68 -6.39 33.56
CA GLY A 696 4.60 -6.78 34.47
C GLY A 696 4.49 -8.30 34.65
N GLN A 697 3.80 -8.72 35.71
CA GLN A 697 3.53 -10.13 35.98
C GLN A 697 2.39 -10.64 35.07
N ILE A 698 2.67 -11.70 34.31
CA ILE A 698 1.72 -12.35 33.42
C ILE A 698 1.18 -13.60 34.11
N ASP A 699 -0.15 -13.74 34.22
CA ASP A 699 -0.79 -14.92 34.76
C ASP A 699 -1.02 -15.97 33.65
N LEU A 700 -0.26 -17.06 33.72
CA LEU A 700 -0.37 -18.20 32.83
C LEU A 700 -0.99 -19.43 33.52
N SER A 701 -1.71 -19.22 34.61
CA SER A 701 -2.30 -20.30 35.42
C SER A 701 -3.24 -21.21 34.62
N SER A 702 -3.91 -20.64 33.61
CA SER A 702 -4.80 -21.40 32.70
C SER A 702 -4.07 -22.51 31.92
N LEU A 703 -2.77 -22.36 31.69
CA LEU A 703 -1.97 -23.33 30.95
C LEU A 703 -1.59 -24.54 31.80
N VAL A 704 -1.62 -24.41 33.12
CA VAL A 704 -1.31 -25.47 34.08
C VAL A 704 -2.58 -26.09 34.65
N GLU A 705 -3.77 -25.57 34.32
CA GLU A 705 -5.04 -26.17 34.68
C GLU A 705 -5.16 -27.57 34.05
N GLY A 706 -5.13 -28.59 34.84
CA GLY A 706 -5.26 -29.98 34.40
C GLY A 706 -3.96 -30.82 34.42
N VAL A 707 -2.80 -30.21 34.70
CA VAL A 707 -1.52 -30.95 34.78
C VAL A 707 -1.52 -31.90 36.00
N GLY A 708 -2.36 -31.71 36.96
CA GLY A 708 -2.52 -32.57 38.17
C GLY A 708 -1.20 -32.68 38.95
N MET A 709 -1.04 -32.82 40.13
CA MET A 709 0.16 -32.89 41.00
C MET A 709 0.28 -31.66 41.91
N GLY A 710 -0.79 -30.95 42.18
CA GLY A 710 -0.74 -29.88 43.18
C GLY A 710 -0.03 -28.61 42.70
N VAL A 711 0.11 -28.48 41.38
CA VAL A 711 0.53 -27.23 40.72
C VAL A 711 -0.66 -26.27 40.74
N GLY A 712 -0.47 -25.15 41.40
CA GLY A 712 -1.45 -24.08 41.45
C GLY A 712 -1.22 -23.03 40.30
N ASN A 713 -1.06 -21.77 40.74
CA ASN A 713 -0.85 -20.69 39.77
C ASN A 713 0.53 -20.71 39.15
N LEU A 714 0.63 -20.27 37.89
CA LEU A 714 1.86 -20.01 37.18
C LEU A 714 1.92 -18.55 36.79
N PHE A 715 2.89 -17.83 37.32
CA PHE A 715 3.14 -16.44 36.96
C PHE A 715 4.50 -16.33 36.29
N VAL A 716 4.57 -15.49 35.28
CA VAL A 716 5.77 -15.16 34.53
C VAL A 716 6.03 -13.68 34.67
N THR A 717 7.20 -13.32 35.14
CA THR A 717 7.63 -11.91 35.20
C THR A 717 8.86 -11.76 34.31
N PRO A 718 8.69 -11.23 33.09
CA PRO A 718 9.82 -10.93 32.23
C PRO A 718 10.52 -9.65 32.67
N ASP A 719 11.82 -9.63 32.52
CA ASP A 719 12.69 -8.47 32.65
C ASP A 719 13.69 -8.50 31.48
N LEU A 720 13.40 -7.72 30.46
CA LEU A 720 14.19 -7.74 29.24
C LEU A 720 15.41 -6.85 29.40
N TYR A 721 16.60 -7.39 29.36
CA TYR A 721 17.86 -6.63 29.43
C TYR A 721 18.22 -5.94 28.09
N LEU A 722 17.58 -6.38 27.00
CA LEU A 722 17.65 -5.76 25.69
C LEU A 722 16.22 -5.49 25.18
N PRO A 723 15.97 -4.34 24.54
CA PRO A 723 14.67 -4.06 23.93
C PRO A 723 14.37 -5.11 22.85
N PRO A 724 13.12 -5.53 22.67
CA PRO A 724 12.74 -6.30 21.48
C PRO A 724 13.06 -5.50 20.22
N ILE A 725 13.57 -6.18 19.19
CA ILE A 725 13.86 -5.54 17.90
C ILE A 725 13.24 -6.34 16.75
N ILE A 726 12.89 -5.63 15.70
CA ILE A 726 12.56 -6.22 14.40
C ILE A 726 13.79 -6.11 13.50
N ASN A 727 14.12 -7.22 12.84
CA ASN A 727 15.24 -7.31 11.93
C ASN A 727 14.77 -7.96 10.62
N ASP A 728 15.08 -7.38 9.49
CA ASP A 728 14.75 -7.88 8.16
C ASP A 728 15.86 -8.74 7.54
N SER A 729 17.09 -8.68 8.08
CA SER A 729 18.25 -9.37 7.52
C SER A 729 18.17 -10.91 7.62
N ALA A 730 17.27 -11.46 8.43
CA ALA A 730 17.12 -12.89 8.66
C ALA A 730 15.96 -13.53 7.87
N VAL A 731 15.47 -12.86 6.83
CA VAL A 731 14.21 -13.23 6.17
C VAL A 731 14.38 -14.42 5.24
N GLY A 732 13.60 -15.47 5.46
CA GLY A 732 13.50 -16.64 4.59
C GLY A 732 12.35 -16.62 3.60
N GLU A 733 11.35 -15.77 3.76
CA GLU A 733 10.12 -15.69 2.95
C GLU A 733 9.67 -14.24 2.79
N ASP A 734 9.01 -13.91 1.69
CA ASP A 734 8.54 -12.55 1.41
C ASP A 734 7.61 -12.04 2.52
N GLY A 735 7.94 -10.86 3.06
CA GLY A 735 7.15 -10.18 4.08
C GLY A 735 7.36 -10.66 5.52
N MET A 736 8.19 -11.69 5.75
CA MET A 736 8.58 -12.11 7.08
C MET A 736 9.80 -11.35 7.58
N MET A 737 9.76 -10.92 8.82
CA MET A 737 10.84 -10.30 9.58
C MET A 737 11.20 -11.19 10.77
N SER A 738 12.28 -10.90 11.43
CA SER A 738 12.66 -11.53 12.70
C SER A 738 12.36 -10.59 13.85
N LEU A 739 11.49 -10.99 14.77
CA LEU A 739 11.42 -10.39 16.11
C LEU A 739 12.47 -11.05 16.99
N GLU A 740 13.42 -10.27 17.42
CA GLU A 740 14.57 -10.75 18.19
C GLU A 740 14.47 -10.25 19.62
N ILE A 741 14.65 -11.16 20.56
CA ILE A 741 14.67 -10.91 21.99
C ILE A 741 15.97 -11.49 22.56
N GLY A 742 16.83 -10.59 23.01
CA GLY A 742 18.12 -10.94 23.59
C GLY A 742 18.14 -10.76 25.09
N ASP A 743 18.89 -11.62 25.80
CA ASP A 743 19.12 -11.57 27.25
C ASP A 743 17.84 -11.26 28.07
N ALA A 744 16.74 -11.91 27.74
CA ALA A 744 15.52 -11.80 28.51
C ALA A 744 15.66 -12.61 29.80
N TYR A 745 15.61 -11.94 30.94
CA TYR A 745 15.49 -12.60 32.24
C TYR A 745 14.02 -12.85 32.52
N ILE A 746 13.67 -14.07 32.80
CA ILE A 746 12.30 -14.46 33.09
C ILE A 746 12.26 -15.12 34.48
N LYS A 747 11.50 -14.54 35.36
CA LYS A 747 11.21 -15.13 36.67
C LYS A 747 9.90 -15.89 36.60
N LEU A 748 9.98 -17.19 36.68
CA LEU A 748 8.81 -18.06 36.80
C LEU A 748 8.47 -18.25 38.28
N GLN A 749 7.24 -17.95 38.66
CA GLN A 749 6.68 -18.28 39.95
C GLN A 749 5.64 -19.40 39.78
N VAL A 750 5.88 -20.51 40.43
CA VAL A 750 4.98 -21.67 40.38
C VAL A 750 4.50 -21.99 41.78
N ASP A 751 3.20 -22.02 42.00
CA ASP A 751 2.65 -22.43 43.29
C ASP A 751 2.60 -23.97 43.34
N LEU A 752 3.39 -24.55 44.26
CA LEU A 752 3.41 -25.97 44.55
C LEU A 752 2.84 -26.25 45.91
N LEU A 753 1.72 -26.98 45.93
CA LEU A 753 1.04 -27.35 47.20
C LEU A 753 0.76 -26.13 48.11
N GLY A 754 0.56 -24.97 47.49
CA GLY A 754 0.31 -23.70 48.19
C GLY A 754 1.57 -22.91 48.62
N ASN A 755 2.78 -23.36 48.20
CA ASN A 755 4.03 -22.62 48.42
C ASN A 755 4.55 -22.10 47.10
N PRO A 756 4.84 -20.80 46.97
CA PRO A 756 5.46 -20.25 45.74
C PRO A 756 6.91 -20.73 45.61
N GLN A 757 7.25 -21.23 44.43
CA GLN A 757 8.60 -21.57 44.02
C GLN A 757 9.03 -20.63 42.89
N PHE A 758 10.28 -20.23 42.87
CA PHE A 758 10.84 -19.32 41.89
C PHE A 758 11.90 -20.02 41.06
N ILE A 759 11.84 -19.84 39.76
CA ILE A 759 12.79 -20.38 38.79
C ILE A 759 13.25 -19.22 37.93
N ASP A 760 14.56 -19.01 37.93
CA ASP A 760 15.19 -18.00 37.11
C ASP A 760 15.56 -18.61 35.75
N LEU A 761 15.21 -17.93 34.68
CA LEU A 761 15.43 -18.35 33.31
C LEU A 761 15.97 -17.19 32.48
N TRP A 762 17.01 -17.46 31.72
CA TRP A 762 17.47 -16.56 30.67
C TRP A 762 17.02 -17.09 29.32
N LEU A 763 16.50 -16.20 28.49
CA LEU A 763 15.94 -16.52 27.17
C LEU A 763 16.56 -15.63 26.11
N GLN A 764 16.88 -16.25 24.98
CA GLN A 764 17.23 -15.56 23.75
C GLN A 764 16.49 -16.24 22.63
N MET A 765 15.79 -15.47 21.81
CA MET A 765 15.03 -16.03 20.72
C MET A 765 14.90 -15.08 19.53
N ALA A 766 14.69 -15.67 18.37
CA ALA A 766 14.25 -14.99 17.18
C ALA A 766 13.03 -15.74 16.62
N ILE A 767 11.97 -15.01 16.38
CA ILE A 767 10.69 -15.52 15.90
C ILE A 767 10.37 -14.81 14.61
N GLN A 768 9.96 -15.54 13.59
CA GLN A 768 9.42 -14.92 12.40
C GLN A 768 8.13 -14.16 12.73
N VAL A 769 8.03 -12.95 12.23
CA VAL A 769 6.83 -12.12 12.37
C VAL A 769 6.48 -11.50 11.04
N GLN A 770 5.20 -11.29 10.83
CA GLN A 770 4.68 -10.61 9.66
C GLN A 770 3.61 -9.61 10.10
N ILE A 771 3.65 -8.43 9.53
CA ILE A 771 2.59 -7.45 9.74
C ILE A 771 1.41 -7.82 8.83
N VAL A 772 0.22 -7.85 9.42
CA VAL A 772 -1.04 -8.20 8.74
C VAL A 772 -1.97 -7.01 8.85
N MET A 773 -2.57 -6.64 7.73
CA MET A 773 -3.57 -5.58 7.70
C MET A 773 -4.96 -6.20 7.62
N LYS A 774 -5.89 -5.68 8.45
CA LYS A 774 -7.29 -6.10 8.47
C LYS A 774 -8.20 -4.88 8.60
N GLY A 775 -8.46 -4.23 7.48
CA GLY A 775 -9.19 -2.96 7.49
C GLY A 775 -8.46 -1.92 8.36
N ASN A 776 -9.09 -1.49 9.45
CA ASN A 776 -8.53 -0.47 10.35
C ASN A 776 -7.66 -1.05 11.49
N GLU A 777 -7.19 -2.27 11.35
CA GLU A 777 -6.38 -2.93 12.36
C GLU A 777 -5.06 -3.39 11.73
N VAL A 778 -3.95 -3.07 12.39
CA VAL A 778 -2.64 -3.64 12.14
C VAL A 778 -2.45 -4.80 13.09
N GLY A 779 -2.10 -5.95 12.56
CA GLY A 779 -1.80 -7.13 13.35
C GLY A 779 -0.35 -7.58 13.17
N ILE A 780 0.17 -8.26 14.18
CA ILE A 780 1.42 -9.00 14.10
C ILE A 780 1.06 -10.47 14.12
N ARG A 781 1.41 -11.18 13.06
CA ARG A 781 1.31 -12.64 12.99
C ARG A 781 2.66 -13.24 13.32
N PHE A 782 2.66 -14.20 14.21
CA PHE A 782 3.86 -14.96 14.57
C PHE A 782 3.98 -16.21 13.71
N GLY A 783 5.18 -16.44 13.18
CA GLY A 783 5.59 -17.61 12.42
C GLY A 783 6.54 -18.52 13.22
N ASP A 784 7.45 -19.15 12.52
CA ASP A 784 8.39 -20.11 13.09
C ASP A 784 9.43 -19.45 14.02
N VAL A 785 9.82 -20.17 15.07
CA VAL A 785 10.98 -19.80 15.91
C VAL A 785 12.24 -20.23 15.19
N THR A 786 13.03 -19.30 14.74
CA THR A 786 14.26 -19.53 13.97
C THR A 786 15.49 -19.73 14.86
N PHE A 787 15.48 -19.08 16.02
CA PHE A 787 16.55 -19.18 17.00
C PHE A 787 15.95 -19.23 18.39
N PHE A 788 16.47 -20.12 19.23
CA PHE A 788 16.04 -20.28 20.62
C PHE A 788 17.15 -20.80 21.49
N GLN A 789 17.48 -20.08 22.55
CA GLN A 789 18.40 -20.50 23.58
C GLN A 789 17.84 -20.18 24.95
N THR A 790 17.96 -21.10 25.89
CA THR A 790 17.57 -20.89 27.29
C THR A 790 18.65 -21.34 28.22
N GLU A 791 18.84 -20.64 29.31
CA GLU A 791 19.69 -20.99 30.44
C GLU A 791 18.87 -20.87 31.70
N PHE A 792 18.98 -21.85 32.59
CA PHE A 792 18.33 -21.84 33.90
C PHE A 792 19.33 -21.45 34.97
N GLY A 793 18.87 -20.62 35.89
CA GLY A 793 19.62 -20.34 37.11
C GLY A 793 19.81 -21.59 37.99
N ASP A 794 20.39 -21.40 39.16
CA ASP A 794 20.58 -22.52 40.13
C ASP A 794 19.20 -22.99 40.60
N LEU A 795 18.84 -24.23 40.19
CA LEU A 795 17.55 -24.80 40.44
C LEU A 795 17.45 -25.44 41.86
N GLY A 796 18.57 -25.72 42.55
CA GLY A 796 18.56 -26.37 43.84
C GLY A 796 17.64 -27.59 43.90
N ASP A 797 16.69 -27.62 44.84
CA ASP A 797 15.72 -28.72 44.99
C ASP A 797 14.59 -28.68 43.95
N LEU A 798 14.59 -27.68 43.04
CA LEU A 798 13.54 -27.49 42.02
C LEU A 798 13.84 -28.18 40.69
N GLU A 799 14.99 -28.88 40.57
CA GLU A 799 15.37 -29.59 39.33
C GLU A 799 14.24 -30.50 38.77
N GLY A 800 13.50 -31.14 39.67
CA GLY A 800 12.35 -32.00 39.27
C GLY A 800 11.16 -31.24 38.73
N LEU A 801 11.02 -29.97 39.09
CA LEU A 801 9.94 -29.10 38.68
C LEU A 801 10.19 -28.50 37.29
N VAL A 802 11.40 -28.02 37.03
CA VAL A 802 11.81 -27.50 35.74
C VAL A 802 11.52 -28.51 34.64
N GLY A 803 11.71 -29.78 34.95
CA GLY A 803 11.36 -30.86 34.04
C GLY A 803 9.88 -30.96 33.64
N MET A 804 8.99 -30.34 34.37
CA MET A 804 7.58 -30.28 34.00
C MET A 804 7.26 -29.06 33.13
N PHE A 805 7.98 -27.97 33.33
CA PHE A 805 7.72 -26.71 32.62
C PHE A 805 8.52 -26.56 31.31
N LEU A 806 9.71 -27.13 31.27
CA LEU A 806 10.51 -27.17 30.04
C LEU A 806 9.78 -27.68 28.81
N PRO A 807 8.98 -28.76 28.89
CA PRO A 807 8.14 -29.17 27.75
C PRO A 807 7.08 -28.13 27.32
N MET A 808 6.66 -27.30 28.28
CA MET A 808 5.59 -26.33 28.03
C MET A 808 6.12 -25.06 27.33
N ILE A 809 7.37 -24.70 27.49
CA ILE A 809 7.94 -23.51 26.84
C ILE A 809 7.85 -23.60 25.31
N PRO A 810 8.26 -24.68 24.64
CA PRO A 810 8.04 -24.82 23.20
C PRO A 810 6.55 -24.84 22.79
N ASP A 811 5.69 -25.44 23.63
CA ASP A 811 4.25 -25.46 23.36
C ASP A 811 3.60 -24.09 23.56
N LEU A 812 4.09 -23.30 24.51
CA LEU A 812 3.73 -21.89 24.69
C LEU A 812 4.13 -21.07 23.47
N ILE A 813 5.36 -21.24 23.01
CA ILE A 813 5.88 -20.55 21.81
C ILE A 813 5.08 -20.99 20.57
N LYS A 814 4.81 -22.29 20.43
CA LYS A 814 3.91 -22.81 19.38
C LYS A 814 2.47 -22.33 19.52
N GLY A 815 2.00 -22.08 20.73
CA GLY A 815 0.69 -21.51 20.99
C GLY A 815 0.58 -20.05 20.53
N ILE A 816 1.71 -19.37 20.33
CA ILE A 816 1.79 -18.03 19.76
C ILE A 816 1.83 -18.10 18.21
N GLU A 817 2.37 -19.21 17.66
CA GLU A 817 2.42 -19.43 16.22
C GLU A 817 1.02 -19.33 15.58
N GLY A 818 0.88 -18.47 14.61
CA GLY A 818 -0.40 -18.19 13.94
C GLY A 818 -1.37 -17.35 14.75
N GLN A 819 -1.04 -16.90 15.97
CA GLN A 819 -1.83 -15.88 16.65
C GLN A 819 -1.55 -14.52 16.04
N GLU A 820 -2.59 -13.70 15.99
CA GLU A 820 -2.52 -12.32 15.51
C GLU A 820 -2.87 -11.40 16.66
N PHE A 821 -1.96 -10.47 16.94
CA PHE A 821 -2.22 -9.37 17.86
C PHE A 821 -2.57 -8.15 17.02
N VAL A 822 -3.76 -7.61 17.18
CA VAL A 822 -4.27 -6.50 16.39
C VAL A 822 -4.34 -5.22 17.19
N PHE A 823 -3.99 -4.12 16.55
CA PHE A 823 -4.05 -2.77 17.09
C PHE A 823 -4.86 -1.89 16.15
N PRO A 824 -5.82 -1.09 16.66
CA PRO A 824 -6.57 -0.18 15.82
C PRO A 824 -5.68 0.94 15.28
N ILE A 825 -5.88 1.28 14.00
CA ILE A 825 -5.25 2.43 13.38
C ILE A 825 -6.28 3.54 13.22
N PRO A 826 -5.90 4.82 13.35
CA PRO A 826 -6.79 5.92 13.03
C PRO A 826 -7.28 5.85 11.58
N GLU A 827 -8.58 6.01 11.37
CA GLU A 827 -9.17 6.15 10.04
C GLU A 827 -8.90 7.55 9.49
N ILE A 828 -8.56 7.63 8.21
CA ILE A 828 -8.48 8.90 7.48
C ILE A 828 -9.84 9.10 6.80
N ASP A 829 -10.71 9.88 7.44
CA ASP A 829 -12.07 10.16 6.94
C ASP A 829 -12.10 11.41 6.06
N LEU A 830 -12.22 11.22 4.77
CA LEU A 830 -12.36 12.28 3.77
C LEU A 830 -13.81 12.80 3.64
N SER A 831 -14.78 12.17 4.27
CA SER A 831 -16.19 12.57 4.17
C SER A 831 -16.46 13.96 4.77
N SER A 832 -15.63 14.40 5.71
CA SER A 832 -15.69 15.75 6.28
C SER A 832 -15.32 16.86 5.29
N ILE A 833 -14.64 16.52 4.21
CA ILE A 833 -14.15 17.44 3.17
C ILE A 833 -15.26 17.81 2.18
N ILE A 834 -16.24 16.91 1.99
CA ILE A 834 -17.20 17.01 0.89
C ILE A 834 -18.61 17.18 1.45
N PRO A 835 -19.10 18.42 1.64
CA PRO A 835 -20.48 18.67 2.04
C PRO A 835 -21.43 18.13 0.97
N GLY A 836 -22.14 17.05 1.26
CA GLY A 836 -23.14 16.47 0.37
C GLY A 836 -22.86 15.07 -0.16
N LEU A 837 -21.69 14.49 0.10
CA LEU A 837 -21.46 13.06 -0.04
C LEU A 837 -22.30 12.31 1.00
N GLY A 838 -23.32 11.58 0.52
CA GLY A 838 -24.18 10.77 1.36
C GLY A 838 -23.54 9.45 1.85
N GLY A 839 -22.22 9.26 1.62
CA GLY A 839 -21.43 8.09 1.97
C GLY A 839 -20.17 8.45 2.74
N SER A 840 -19.53 7.49 3.34
CA SER A 840 -18.21 7.62 3.97
C SER A 840 -17.14 7.42 2.89
N ALA A 841 -16.31 8.43 2.64
CA ALA A 841 -15.06 8.26 1.89
C ALA A 841 -13.94 8.10 2.92
N VAL A 842 -13.44 6.89 3.11
CA VAL A 842 -12.44 6.57 4.12
C VAL A 842 -11.27 5.86 3.44
N ILE A 843 -10.05 6.34 3.68
CA ILE A 843 -8.87 5.58 3.28
C ILE A 843 -8.69 4.45 4.28
N GLN A 844 -8.86 3.24 3.83
CA GLN A 844 -8.59 2.02 4.60
C GLN A 844 -7.38 1.32 4.05
N LEU A 845 -6.52 0.85 4.95
CA LEU A 845 -5.43 -0.03 4.57
C LEU A 845 -6.03 -1.36 4.09
N GLY A 846 -5.56 -1.85 2.95
CA GLY A 846 -6.10 -3.06 2.34
C GLY A 846 -5.91 -4.30 3.21
N ASN A 847 -6.80 -5.27 3.08
CA ASN A 847 -6.65 -6.56 3.74
C ASN A 847 -5.54 -7.36 3.06
N GLY A 848 -4.45 -7.67 3.78
CA GLY A 848 -3.37 -8.43 3.20
C GLY A 848 -2.17 -8.61 4.10
N LEU A 849 -1.19 -9.30 3.57
CA LEU A 849 0.12 -9.48 4.18
C LEU A 849 1.04 -8.36 3.71
N SER A 850 1.84 -7.83 4.64
CA SER A 850 2.91 -6.91 4.28
C SER A 850 4.01 -7.63 3.48
N THR A 851 4.72 -6.88 2.67
CA THR A 851 6.02 -7.26 2.12
C THR A 851 7.10 -6.41 2.77
N VAL A 852 8.32 -6.92 2.82
CA VAL A 852 9.47 -6.18 3.34
C VAL A 852 10.47 -5.96 2.22
N ARG A 853 10.89 -4.72 2.04
CA ARG A 853 11.85 -4.35 1.01
C ARG A 853 12.60 -3.09 1.42
N ASP A 854 13.91 -3.12 1.27
CA ASP A 854 14.80 -1.97 1.53
C ASP A 854 14.56 -1.32 2.91
N GLY A 855 14.39 -2.14 3.96
CA GLY A 855 14.13 -1.67 5.32
C GLY A 855 12.71 -1.14 5.58
N MET A 856 11.81 -1.24 4.61
CA MET A 856 10.43 -0.78 4.72
C MET A 856 9.44 -1.95 4.70
N VAL A 857 8.48 -1.89 5.58
CA VAL A 857 7.29 -2.78 5.59
C VAL A 857 6.22 -2.13 4.74
N VAL A 858 5.87 -2.76 3.62
CA VAL A 858 4.98 -2.21 2.60
C VAL A 858 3.64 -2.95 2.58
N PHE A 859 2.55 -2.21 2.48
CA PHE A 859 1.19 -2.73 2.37
C PHE A 859 0.35 -1.91 1.39
N GLY A 860 -0.60 -2.57 0.72
CA GLY A 860 -1.60 -1.89 -0.09
C GLY A 860 -2.65 -1.20 0.77
N ALA A 861 -3.27 -0.17 0.22
CA ALA A 861 -4.40 0.54 0.81
C ALA A 861 -5.43 0.85 -0.29
N ASP A 862 -6.69 0.95 0.10
CA ASP A 862 -7.78 1.27 -0.81
C ASP A 862 -8.59 2.46 -0.27
N LEU A 863 -9.14 3.28 -1.16
CA LEU A 863 -10.16 4.26 -0.82
C LEU A 863 -11.53 3.60 -0.94
N ILE A 864 -12.27 3.55 0.16
CA ILE A 864 -13.60 2.91 0.24
C ILE A 864 -14.68 3.96 0.57
#